data_303b63654b9dc7ff7305b6248ea51e7f
#
_entry.id   303b63654b9dc7ff7305b6248ea51e7f
#
_cell.length_a   1.000
_cell.length_b   1.000
_cell.length_c   1.000
_cell.angle_alpha   90.00
_cell.angle_beta   90.00
_cell.angle_gamma   90.00
#
_symmetry.space_group_name_H-M   'P 1'
#
loop_
_entity.id
_entity.type
_entity.pdbx_description
1 polymer ?
#
loop_
_entity_poly.entity_id
_entity_poly.type
_entity_poly.pdbx_seq_one_letter_code
_entity_poly.pdbx_strand_id
1 'polypeptide(L)'
;MLTAVLFVGCKSDDDAVVDPSGPKEVTTINVDVVLPASIRSQWQSSIDWALANINKAQQQQSSQVRLNLRYHDEDTENLDKLAYKLTHPEAGEDTCHAIIGPYHSSNARDIIRYAGRERLPIIMPTCTSSELQRSNARNTYTWFLTESDVTQCEMMVTGASKMGDVDVALIYSDDTYGQSFRDWFGYYATERQLPMPGSGITAYEKGKSLETFLNGLATNAKTKRLVVCIALSDADNYEEVTQQIRQWYETLGSKLELQVILSDTALDDEVVQNENMYFNYGVSPTASSKYGFPQSFEARFGRSLKFGEARIYDALAMVALGAAHQRVNGEKCSVAGREVKYYEKPFGPTLTDHMRSVVSSDAGVSCGWEAEGLARAFSEIAAGRSVHVTGASGSLNFDNESYTKVLGTDYIFWRTIDTEKGRSVKPILHISTESSNTQASTKSLWELDKMWAPEYEDVAVHHNLPAVTDRWAVVVSPSTTWSNYRHQADAFAMYQLLRQHGYDDDHIVLIVEDNLANDSRNVFPGQIFVERSSDPAAVNDQFVNEDVRKGAVVDYHFSDLELDDLADIMTGRSSNRLPQVIHPTVSSDIFFFWSGHGGSEEGPLWGNEDAEDYFGKDRIRNIVKELVGTDAASRRYRRMMFAIETCFSGHWGDALMGQPDVLVLTAANEHESSKADAHDRELGVYLSNAFARTFRRQIDANNEVCIKDLYDALFKTTKGSHVSIYNQKEYGSVYSEKMSEFLPR
;
A
#
# COMPACT_ATOMS: atom_id res chain seq x y z
N MET A 1 19.58 89.06 5.98
CA MET A 1 19.93 87.88 6.83
C MET A 1 19.05 86.71 6.41
N LEU A 2 19.60 85.85 5.58
CA LEU A 2 18.96 84.61 5.12
C LEU A 2 19.40 83.48 6.01
N THR A 3 18.44 82.85 6.66
CA THR A 3 18.70 81.65 7.47
C THR A 3 18.39 80.39 6.60
N ALA A 4 19.41 79.68 6.24
CA ALA A 4 19.27 78.36 5.52
C ALA A 4 18.87 77.30 6.52
N VAL A 5 17.77 76.60 6.26
CA VAL A 5 17.36 75.37 6.97
C VAL A 5 17.88 74.18 6.19
N LEU A 6 18.79 73.46 6.81
CA LEU A 6 19.25 72.16 6.31
C LEU A 6 18.18 71.10 6.58
N PHE A 7 17.62 70.53 5.53
CA PHE A 7 16.88 69.26 5.61
C PHE A 7 17.91 68.12 5.55
N VAL A 8 18.01 67.36 6.66
CA VAL A 8 18.66 66.05 6.69
C VAL A 8 17.63 65.05 6.23
N GLY A 9 17.73 64.57 5.00
CA GLY A 9 16.95 63.44 4.50
C GLY A 9 17.52 62.17 5.06
N CYS A 10 16.71 61.41 5.79
CA CYS A 10 16.98 60.01 6.08
C CYS A 10 16.91 59.24 4.75
N LYS A 11 18.04 58.72 4.30
CA LYS A 11 18.08 57.68 3.29
C LYS A 11 17.57 56.42 3.94
N SER A 12 16.51 55.85 3.40
CA SER A 12 16.15 54.47 3.58
C SER A 12 17.21 53.64 2.88
N ASP A 13 17.90 52.79 3.63
CA ASP A 13 18.82 51.79 3.09
C ASP A 13 18.05 50.80 2.26
N ASP A 14 18.19 50.93 1.02
CA ASP A 14 18.66 50.05 -0.05
C ASP A 14 18.15 48.62 0.00
N ASP A 15 17.22 48.38 -0.90
CA ASP A 15 17.21 47.14 -1.67
C ASP A 15 18.59 46.99 -2.34
N ALA A 16 19.44 46.18 -1.75
CA ALA A 16 20.70 45.77 -2.38
C ALA A 16 20.34 44.98 -3.64
N VAL A 17 20.39 45.62 -4.76
CA VAL A 17 20.44 44.95 -6.07
C VAL A 17 21.68 44.09 -6.05
N VAL A 18 21.50 42.80 -5.86
CA VAL A 18 22.56 41.80 -5.95
C VAL A 18 23.10 41.87 -7.37
N ASP A 19 24.33 42.31 -7.50
CA ASP A 19 25.05 42.31 -8.79
C ASP A 19 25.19 40.86 -9.28
N PRO A 20 24.57 40.47 -10.38
CA PRO A 20 24.62 39.10 -10.87
C PRO A 20 26.04 38.70 -11.40
N SER A 21 26.98 39.63 -11.42
CA SER A 21 28.36 39.40 -11.88
C SER A 21 29.38 39.14 -10.76
N GLY A 22 28.99 39.17 -9.48
CA GLY A 22 29.86 38.85 -8.34
C GLY A 22 30.30 37.39 -8.31
N PRO A 23 31.43 37.06 -7.61
CA PRO A 23 31.86 35.67 -7.47
C PRO A 23 30.77 34.85 -6.73
N LYS A 24 30.27 33.83 -7.40
CA LYS A 24 29.27 32.94 -6.83
C LYS A 24 29.88 32.01 -5.81
N GLU A 25 29.29 31.88 -4.65
CA GLU A 25 29.71 30.90 -3.67
C GLU A 25 29.25 29.52 -4.12
N VAL A 26 30.17 28.59 -4.35
CA VAL A 26 29.88 27.21 -4.78
C VAL A 26 30.21 26.25 -3.66
N THR A 27 29.19 25.48 -3.20
CA THR A 27 29.41 24.37 -2.29
C THR A 27 29.43 23.07 -3.07
N THR A 28 30.52 22.33 -3.00
CA THR A 28 30.66 21.02 -3.63
C THR A 28 30.15 19.93 -2.70
N ILE A 29 29.22 19.08 -3.20
CA ILE A 29 28.70 17.91 -2.53
C ILE A 29 29.24 16.67 -3.24
N ASN A 30 30.04 15.88 -2.54
CA ASN A 30 30.60 14.63 -3.06
C ASN A 30 29.52 13.54 -2.91
N VAL A 31 29.15 12.94 -4.00
CA VAL A 31 28.14 11.86 -4.07
C VAL A 31 28.82 10.61 -4.64
N ASP A 32 28.85 9.56 -3.84
CA ASP A 32 29.37 8.28 -4.28
C ASP A 32 28.25 7.44 -4.90
N VAL A 33 28.41 7.11 -6.16
CA VAL A 33 27.42 6.39 -6.97
C VAL A 33 27.88 4.95 -7.12
N VAL A 34 27.14 4.02 -6.50
CA VAL A 34 27.45 2.60 -6.47
C VAL A 34 26.48 1.86 -7.38
N LEU A 35 26.94 1.48 -8.57
CA LEU A 35 26.12 0.83 -9.61
C LEU A 35 26.98 -0.14 -10.42
N PRO A 36 26.38 -1.23 -10.99
CA PRO A 36 27.03 -2.02 -12.03
C PRO A 36 27.48 -1.12 -13.19
N ALA A 37 28.62 -1.42 -13.79
CA ALA A 37 29.18 -0.61 -14.89
C ALA A 37 28.22 -0.55 -16.10
N SER A 38 27.48 -1.63 -16.39
CA SER A 38 26.45 -1.70 -17.42
C SER A 38 25.29 -0.75 -17.13
N ILE A 39 24.76 -0.78 -15.93
CA ILE A 39 23.65 0.09 -15.48
C ILE A 39 24.06 1.56 -15.46
N ARG A 40 25.26 1.85 -14.99
CA ARG A 40 25.82 3.21 -15.06
C ARG A 40 25.83 3.74 -16.49
N SER A 41 26.30 2.92 -17.44
CA SER A 41 26.33 3.28 -18.88
C SER A 41 24.92 3.54 -19.40
N GLN A 42 23.97 2.68 -19.04
CA GLN A 42 22.57 2.80 -19.44
C GLN A 42 21.91 4.08 -18.88
N TRP A 43 22.19 4.45 -17.62
CA TRP A 43 21.61 5.61 -16.95
C TRP A 43 22.32 6.93 -17.22
N GLN A 44 23.45 6.91 -17.95
CA GLN A 44 24.29 8.10 -18.15
C GLN A 44 23.48 9.29 -18.71
N SER A 45 22.55 9.04 -19.63
CA SER A 45 21.69 10.09 -20.19
C SER A 45 20.84 10.80 -19.13
N SER A 46 20.27 10.07 -18.20
CA SER A 46 19.49 10.63 -17.09
C SER A 46 20.36 11.37 -16.08
N ILE A 47 21.53 10.81 -15.76
CA ILE A 47 22.50 11.44 -14.86
C ILE A 47 22.93 12.81 -15.44
N ASP A 48 23.36 12.83 -16.70
CA ASP A 48 23.81 14.06 -17.36
C ASP A 48 22.68 15.09 -17.46
N TRP A 49 21.46 14.63 -17.73
CA TRP A 49 20.28 15.52 -17.81
C TRP A 49 19.93 16.10 -16.43
N ALA A 50 19.97 15.29 -15.36
CA ALA A 50 19.77 15.78 -14.01
C ALA A 50 20.79 16.86 -13.62
N LEU A 51 22.06 16.59 -13.84
CA LEU A 51 23.15 17.54 -13.55
C LEU A 51 23.00 18.83 -14.36
N ALA A 52 22.66 18.73 -15.65
CA ALA A 52 22.42 19.88 -16.51
C ALA A 52 21.25 20.74 -16.00
N ASN A 53 20.13 20.10 -15.62
CA ASN A 53 18.95 20.81 -15.10
C ASN A 53 19.24 21.44 -13.72
N ILE A 54 19.88 20.72 -12.80
CA ILE A 54 20.30 21.24 -11.48
C ILE A 54 21.22 22.46 -11.65
N ASN A 55 22.22 22.37 -12.53
CA ASN A 55 23.14 23.49 -12.76
C ASN A 55 22.45 24.68 -13.44
N LYS A 56 21.59 24.44 -14.44
CA LYS A 56 20.79 25.50 -15.11
C LYS A 56 19.87 26.19 -14.12
N ALA A 57 19.21 25.43 -13.25
CA ALA A 57 18.26 25.94 -12.26
C ALA A 57 18.89 26.95 -11.28
N GLN A 58 20.19 26.86 -11.03
CA GLN A 58 20.91 27.70 -10.08
C GLN A 58 21.70 28.86 -10.72
N GLN A 59 21.60 29.06 -12.05
CA GLN A 59 22.43 30.05 -12.74
C GLN A 59 22.28 31.48 -12.21
N GLN A 60 21.13 31.84 -11.72
CA GLN A 60 20.81 33.16 -11.16
C GLN A 60 21.02 33.25 -9.65
N GLN A 61 21.31 32.14 -8.97
CA GLN A 61 21.52 32.11 -7.52
C GLN A 61 22.94 32.64 -7.18
N SER A 62 23.04 33.46 -6.13
CA SER A 62 24.32 33.91 -5.59
C SER A 62 25.11 32.79 -4.94
N SER A 63 24.43 31.78 -4.46
CA SER A 63 24.98 30.60 -3.80
C SER A 63 24.52 29.34 -4.52
N GLN A 64 25.42 28.47 -4.92
CA GLN A 64 25.18 27.30 -5.75
C GLN A 64 25.66 26.03 -5.06
N VAL A 65 24.93 24.95 -5.31
CA VAL A 65 25.33 23.56 -4.95
C VAL A 65 25.80 22.86 -6.22
N ARG A 66 26.98 22.26 -6.17
CA ARG A 66 27.53 21.45 -7.26
C ARG A 66 27.70 20.02 -6.79
N LEU A 67 27.11 19.06 -7.48
CA LEU A 67 27.33 17.64 -7.23
C LEU A 67 28.61 17.18 -7.91
N ASN A 68 29.48 16.54 -7.14
CA ASN A 68 30.69 15.88 -7.61
C ASN A 68 30.49 14.38 -7.50
N LEU A 69 30.24 13.69 -8.63
CA LEU A 69 29.93 12.26 -8.65
C LEU A 69 31.22 11.44 -8.69
N ARG A 70 31.36 10.50 -7.78
CA ARG A 70 32.42 9.48 -7.73
C ARG A 70 31.79 8.13 -7.93
N TYR A 71 32.29 7.37 -8.91
CA TYR A 71 31.62 6.12 -9.31
C TYR A 71 32.39 4.92 -8.78
N HIS A 72 31.61 3.94 -8.32
CA HIS A 72 32.07 2.65 -7.82
C HIS A 72 31.30 1.54 -8.55
N ASP A 73 32.02 0.49 -8.93
CA ASP A 73 31.42 -0.64 -9.62
C ASP A 73 30.93 -1.68 -8.60
N GLU A 74 29.61 -1.82 -8.52
CA GLU A 74 28.94 -2.70 -7.58
C GLU A 74 29.34 -4.19 -7.72
N ASP A 75 29.66 -4.63 -8.95
CA ASP A 75 29.93 -6.03 -9.24
C ASP A 75 31.38 -6.43 -8.96
N THR A 76 32.29 -5.47 -8.98
CA THR A 76 33.72 -5.75 -8.88
C THR A 76 34.36 -5.27 -7.57
N GLU A 77 33.76 -4.30 -6.89
CA GLU A 77 34.28 -3.76 -5.63
C GLU A 77 33.75 -4.55 -4.41
N ASN A 78 34.57 -4.64 -3.37
CA ASN A 78 34.10 -5.16 -2.08
C ASN A 78 33.31 -4.07 -1.35
N LEU A 79 31.98 -4.17 -1.37
CA LEU A 79 31.07 -3.14 -0.89
C LEU A 79 31.17 -2.89 0.62
N ASP A 80 31.45 -3.92 1.42
CA ASP A 80 31.68 -3.77 2.87
C ASP A 80 32.90 -2.89 3.15
N LYS A 81 34.02 -3.12 2.42
CA LYS A 81 35.22 -2.28 2.52
C LYS A 81 34.99 -0.88 1.96
N LEU A 82 34.27 -0.78 0.85
CA LEU A 82 33.92 0.52 0.27
C LEU A 82 33.11 1.35 1.27
N ALA A 83 32.04 0.79 1.82
CA ALA A 83 31.18 1.47 2.78
C ALA A 83 31.96 1.90 4.04
N TYR A 84 32.86 1.05 4.54
CA TYR A 84 33.76 1.40 5.62
C TYR A 84 34.64 2.60 5.27
N LYS A 85 35.27 2.59 4.09
CA LYS A 85 36.13 3.68 3.63
C LYS A 85 35.35 5.00 3.45
N LEU A 86 34.18 4.96 2.86
CA LEU A 86 33.33 6.15 2.65
C LEU A 86 32.87 6.78 3.96
N THR A 87 32.71 5.99 4.99
CA THR A 87 32.28 6.44 6.33
C THR A 87 33.46 6.81 7.24
N HIS A 88 34.69 6.32 6.95
CA HIS A 88 35.90 6.54 7.73
C HIS A 88 37.02 7.03 6.82
N PRO A 89 36.87 8.24 6.22
CA PRO A 89 37.92 8.77 5.31
C PRO A 89 39.22 9.02 6.06
N GLU A 90 40.35 8.73 5.41
CA GLU A 90 41.69 9.06 5.92
C GLU A 90 41.90 10.57 5.89
N ALA A 91 42.88 11.05 6.69
CA ALA A 91 43.20 12.48 6.75
C ALA A 91 43.68 12.98 5.39
N GLY A 92 42.95 13.90 4.78
CA GLY A 92 43.22 14.47 3.45
C GLY A 92 42.46 13.83 2.30
N GLU A 93 41.62 12.80 2.55
CA GLU A 93 40.68 12.30 1.58
C GLU A 93 39.40 13.15 1.54
N ASP A 94 38.84 13.25 0.34
CA ASP A 94 37.53 13.92 0.14
C ASP A 94 36.42 13.14 0.82
N THR A 95 35.67 13.81 1.66
CA THR A 95 34.58 13.22 2.42
C THR A 95 33.38 12.87 1.52
N CYS A 96 32.73 11.72 1.73
CA CYS A 96 31.44 11.37 1.13
C CYS A 96 30.31 12.14 1.79
N HIS A 97 29.32 12.66 1.05
CA HIS A 97 28.17 13.41 1.58
C HIS A 97 26.86 12.62 1.44
N ALA A 98 26.75 11.81 0.41
CA ALA A 98 25.62 10.90 0.18
C ALA A 98 26.09 9.74 -0.71
N ILE A 99 25.43 8.60 -0.56
CA ILE A 99 25.59 7.44 -1.44
C ILE A 99 24.32 7.30 -2.27
N ILE A 100 24.44 7.09 -3.58
CA ILE A 100 23.33 6.72 -4.46
C ILE A 100 23.59 5.31 -4.98
N GLY A 101 22.64 4.41 -4.78
CA GLY A 101 22.76 2.98 -4.99
C GLY A 101 22.78 2.23 -3.65
N PRO A 102 23.06 0.91 -3.67
CA PRO A 102 23.37 0.09 -4.83
C PRO A 102 22.14 -0.18 -5.74
N TYR A 103 22.39 -0.85 -6.85
CA TYR A 103 21.34 -1.30 -7.78
C TYR A 103 20.61 -2.53 -7.25
N HIS A 104 21.36 -3.54 -6.79
CA HIS A 104 20.80 -4.80 -6.30
C HIS A 104 20.46 -4.76 -4.81
N SER A 105 19.26 -5.25 -4.44
CA SER A 105 18.83 -5.35 -3.03
C SER A 105 19.75 -6.21 -2.17
N SER A 106 20.37 -7.26 -2.73
CA SER A 106 21.31 -8.14 -2.04
C SER A 106 22.54 -7.38 -1.53
N ASN A 107 23.01 -6.40 -2.28
CA ASN A 107 24.23 -5.61 -1.99
C ASN A 107 23.97 -4.45 -1.00
N ALA A 108 22.70 -4.07 -0.81
CA ALA A 108 22.34 -2.92 0.03
C ALA A 108 22.72 -3.11 1.50
N ARG A 109 22.67 -4.34 2.02
CA ARG A 109 22.99 -4.63 3.43
C ARG A 109 24.41 -4.24 3.80
N ASP A 110 25.37 -4.51 2.92
CA ASP A 110 26.79 -4.23 3.16
C ASP A 110 27.05 -2.73 3.27
N ILE A 111 26.34 -1.92 2.46
CA ILE A 111 26.45 -0.47 2.51
C ILE A 111 25.69 0.12 3.70
N ILE A 112 24.45 -0.29 3.92
CA ILE A 112 23.59 0.22 5.01
C ILE A 112 24.22 -0.03 6.39
N ARG A 113 24.90 -1.14 6.55
CA ARG A 113 25.56 -1.53 7.81
C ARG A 113 26.46 -0.45 8.37
N TYR A 114 27.23 0.22 7.52
CA TYR A 114 28.15 1.31 7.93
C TYR A 114 27.51 2.67 7.74
N ALA A 115 27.00 2.96 6.56
CA ALA A 115 26.49 4.28 6.23
C ALA A 115 25.32 4.70 7.12
N GLY A 116 24.36 3.82 7.39
CA GLY A 116 23.24 4.08 8.30
C GLY A 116 23.71 4.33 9.74
N ARG A 117 24.74 3.61 10.21
CA ARG A 117 25.32 3.79 11.53
C ARG A 117 26.05 5.13 11.67
N GLU A 118 26.79 5.53 10.65
CA GLU A 118 27.54 6.79 10.62
C GLU A 118 26.68 7.97 10.13
N ARG A 119 25.36 7.74 9.92
CA ARG A 119 24.38 8.75 9.55
C ARG A 119 24.60 9.38 8.19
N LEU A 120 25.14 8.61 7.26
CA LEU A 120 25.34 9.01 5.88
C LEU A 120 24.11 8.66 5.05
N PRO A 121 23.46 9.61 4.36
CA PRO A 121 22.31 9.32 3.52
C PRO A 121 22.63 8.32 2.40
N ILE A 122 21.82 7.29 2.26
CA ILE A 122 21.86 6.30 1.19
C ILE A 122 20.55 6.39 0.43
N ILE A 123 20.61 6.69 -0.85
CA ILE A 123 19.44 6.78 -1.72
C ILE A 123 19.50 5.62 -2.70
N MET A 124 18.52 4.71 -2.60
CA MET A 124 18.44 3.47 -3.38
C MET A 124 17.35 3.59 -4.44
N PRO A 125 17.72 3.79 -5.72
CA PRO A 125 16.75 3.95 -6.80
C PRO A 125 15.92 2.68 -7.08
N THR A 126 16.51 1.50 -6.90
CA THR A 126 16.01 0.22 -7.41
C THR A 126 15.90 -0.89 -6.38
N CYS A 127 16.32 -0.69 -5.13
CA CYS A 127 16.23 -1.71 -4.10
C CYS A 127 14.78 -1.86 -3.61
N THR A 128 14.13 -2.96 -3.97
CA THR A 128 12.71 -3.21 -3.76
C THR A 128 12.42 -4.28 -2.73
N SER A 129 13.45 -4.99 -2.21
CA SER A 129 13.25 -6.07 -1.24
C SER A 129 12.38 -5.65 -0.04
N SER A 130 11.31 -6.41 0.19
CA SER A 130 10.36 -6.17 1.29
C SER A 130 11.01 -6.30 2.66
N GLU A 131 11.92 -7.26 2.83
CA GLU A 131 12.66 -7.43 4.07
C GLU A 131 13.60 -6.26 4.33
N LEU A 132 14.33 -5.83 3.29
CA LEU A 132 15.26 -4.72 3.38
C LEU A 132 14.55 -3.42 3.77
N GLN A 133 13.43 -3.11 3.11
CA GLN A 133 12.63 -1.92 3.44
C GLN A 133 12.03 -1.99 4.85
N ARG A 134 11.52 -3.16 5.25
CA ARG A 134 10.94 -3.36 6.59
C ARG A 134 12.00 -3.28 7.69
N SER A 135 13.16 -3.91 7.52
CA SER A 135 14.23 -3.90 8.52
C SER A 135 14.83 -2.51 8.72
N ASN A 136 14.73 -1.64 7.72
CA ASN A 136 15.19 -0.25 7.76
C ASN A 136 14.08 0.78 7.93
N ALA A 137 12.86 0.37 8.29
CA ALA A 137 11.69 1.24 8.37
C ALA A 137 11.81 2.43 9.35
N ARG A 138 12.75 2.39 10.28
CA ARG A 138 13.04 3.50 11.20
C ARG A 138 14.43 4.11 11.01
N ASN A 139 15.13 3.69 9.97
CA ASN A 139 16.43 4.25 9.62
C ASN A 139 16.25 5.45 8.68
N THR A 140 16.25 6.65 9.22
CA THR A 140 15.99 7.90 8.47
C THR A 140 17.09 8.25 7.45
N TYR A 141 18.17 7.50 7.40
CA TYR A 141 19.27 7.70 6.45
C TYR A 141 19.17 6.83 5.20
N THR A 142 18.24 5.85 5.17
CA THR A 142 18.01 4.99 4.02
C THR A 142 16.75 5.46 3.26
N TRP A 143 16.89 5.65 1.94
CA TRP A 143 15.83 6.15 1.08
C TRP A 143 15.57 5.15 -0.05
N PHE A 144 14.33 4.65 -0.12
CA PHE A 144 13.89 3.74 -1.16
C PHE A 144 12.98 4.50 -2.13
N LEU A 145 13.42 4.65 -3.38
CA LEU A 145 12.68 5.41 -4.40
C LEU A 145 11.72 4.54 -5.21
N THR A 146 11.56 3.28 -4.83
CA THR A 146 10.61 2.32 -5.41
C THR A 146 9.90 1.59 -4.30
N GLU A 147 8.59 1.31 -4.47
CA GLU A 147 7.86 0.45 -3.55
C GLU A 147 8.48 -0.96 -3.48
N SER A 148 8.14 -1.69 -2.43
CA SER A 148 8.66 -3.04 -2.24
C SER A 148 8.07 -4.04 -3.24
N ASP A 149 8.77 -5.16 -3.42
CA ASP A 149 8.37 -6.28 -4.28
C ASP A 149 7.02 -6.91 -3.88
N VAL A 150 6.50 -6.59 -2.71
CA VAL A 150 5.14 -7.00 -2.29
C VAL A 150 4.11 -6.57 -3.34
N THR A 151 4.15 -5.29 -3.76
CA THR A 151 3.24 -4.74 -4.77
C THR A 151 3.48 -5.41 -6.13
N GLN A 152 4.73 -5.61 -6.53
CA GLN A 152 5.04 -6.28 -7.79
C GLN A 152 4.57 -7.74 -7.80
N CYS A 153 4.78 -8.47 -6.72
CA CYS A 153 4.32 -9.84 -6.55
C CYS A 153 2.79 -9.93 -6.66
N GLU A 154 2.07 -9.02 -6.00
CA GLU A 154 0.61 -8.91 -6.12
C GLU A 154 0.17 -8.71 -7.57
N MET A 155 0.85 -7.84 -8.30
CA MET A 155 0.54 -7.59 -9.72
C MET A 155 0.79 -8.81 -10.60
N MET A 156 1.87 -9.56 -10.38
CA MET A 156 2.16 -10.79 -11.12
C MET A 156 1.05 -11.83 -10.91
N VAL A 157 0.63 -12.05 -9.67
CA VAL A 157 -0.44 -13.01 -9.34
C VAL A 157 -1.80 -12.52 -9.86
N THR A 158 -2.07 -11.22 -9.75
CA THR A 158 -3.28 -10.62 -10.32
C THR A 158 -3.33 -10.78 -11.83
N GLY A 159 -2.20 -10.53 -12.51
CA GLY A 159 -2.10 -10.77 -13.94
C GLY A 159 -2.36 -12.21 -14.33
N ALA A 160 -1.81 -13.15 -13.57
CA ALA A 160 -2.09 -14.58 -13.77
C ALA A 160 -3.59 -14.89 -13.63
N SER A 161 -4.26 -14.33 -12.61
CA SER A 161 -5.70 -14.55 -12.37
C SER A 161 -6.59 -14.08 -13.53
N LYS A 162 -6.14 -13.09 -14.30
CA LYS A 162 -6.88 -12.56 -15.46
C LYS A 162 -6.69 -13.38 -16.74
N MET A 163 -5.83 -14.39 -16.70
CA MET A 163 -5.64 -15.31 -17.82
C MET A 163 -6.66 -16.47 -17.84
N GLY A 164 -7.66 -16.41 -16.96
CA GLY A 164 -8.73 -17.40 -16.83
C GLY A 164 -8.50 -18.41 -15.72
N ASP A 165 -9.02 -19.61 -15.87
CA ASP A 165 -8.84 -20.69 -14.89
C ASP A 165 -7.41 -21.25 -15.00
N VAL A 166 -6.55 -20.90 -14.05
CA VAL A 166 -5.11 -21.13 -14.10
C VAL A 166 -4.58 -21.71 -12.80
N ASP A 167 -3.58 -22.58 -12.91
CA ASP A 167 -2.66 -22.90 -11.82
C ASP A 167 -1.49 -21.92 -11.84
N VAL A 168 -0.92 -21.58 -10.68
CA VAL A 168 0.22 -20.67 -10.58
C VAL A 168 1.41 -21.31 -9.88
N ALA A 169 2.62 -20.91 -10.28
CA ALA A 169 3.86 -21.33 -9.65
C ALA A 169 4.89 -20.20 -9.65
N LEU A 170 5.87 -20.27 -8.74
CA LEU A 170 6.96 -19.31 -8.63
C LEU A 170 8.32 -20.00 -8.71
N ILE A 171 9.22 -19.44 -9.51
CA ILE A 171 10.66 -19.71 -9.50
C ILE A 171 11.35 -18.40 -9.08
N TYR A 172 12.19 -18.44 -8.05
CA TYR A 172 12.81 -17.25 -7.49
C TYR A 172 14.30 -17.45 -7.22
N SER A 173 15.12 -16.38 -7.23
CA SER A 173 16.51 -16.43 -6.74
C SER A 173 16.53 -16.49 -5.20
N ASP A 174 17.35 -17.36 -4.61
CA ASP A 174 17.46 -17.50 -3.16
C ASP A 174 18.38 -16.43 -2.55
N ASP A 175 17.98 -15.18 -2.76
CA ASP A 175 18.65 -13.99 -2.24
C ASP A 175 17.62 -12.99 -1.68
N THR A 176 18.09 -11.83 -1.22
CA THR A 176 17.24 -10.80 -0.59
C THR A 176 16.10 -10.30 -1.49
N TYR A 177 16.32 -10.26 -2.82
CA TYR A 177 15.29 -9.86 -3.78
C TYR A 177 14.25 -10.98 -3.97
N GLY A 178 14.66 -12.14 -4.42
CA GLY A 178 13.75 -13.25 -4.74
C GLY A 178 12.98 -13.77 -3.53
N GLN A 179 13.56 -13.71 -2.33
CA GLN A 179 12.88 -14.06 -1.08
C GLN A 179 11.65 -13.17 -0.81
N SER A 180 11.63 -11.93 -1.28
CA SER A 180 10.43 -11.08 -1.19
C SER A 180 9.24 -11.70 -1.93
N PHE A 181 9.46 -12.24 -3.12
CA PHE A 181 8.41 -12.91 -3.90
C PHE A 181 8.00 -14.24 -3.25
N ARG A 182 8.97 -15.05 -2.79
CA ARG A 182 8.68 -16.29 -2.06
C ARG A 182 7.74 -16.08 -0.89
N ASP A 183 7.97 -15.03 -0.12
CA ASP A 183 7.25 -14.78 1.12
C ASP A 183 5.80 -14.29 0.87
N TRP A 184 5.51 -13.71 -0.28
CA TRP A 184 4.21 -13.13 -0.59
C TRP A 184 3.42 -13.85 -1.67
N PHE A 185 4.08 -14.62 -2.53
CA PHE A 185 3.43 -15.30 -3.66
C PHE A 185 2.30 -16.24 -3.24
N GLY A 186 2.58 -17.11 -2.27
CA GLY A 186 1.59 -18.06 -1.76
C GLY A 186 0.38 -17.37 -1.15
N TYR A 187 0.62 -16.26 -0.46
CA TYR A 187 -0.43 -15.41 0.10
C TYR A 187 -1.36 -14.87 -1.01
N TYR A 188 -0.82 -14.18 -2.01
CA TYR A 188 -1.64 -13.62 -3.09
C TYR A 188 -2.30 -14.68 -3.97
N ALA A 189 -1.64 -15.82 -4.21
CA ALA A 189 -2.25 -16.93 -4.92
C ALA A 189 -3.47 -17.47 -4.16
N THR A 190 -3.38 -17.58 -2.84
CA THR A 190 -4.49 -18.00 -1.97
C THR A 190 -5.64 -17.00 -1.98
N GLU A 191 -5.35 -15.69 -1.81
CA GLU A 191 -6.37 -14.64 -1.87
C GLU A 191 -7.16 -14.64 -3.18
N ARG A 192 -6.48 -14.99 -4.28
CA ARG A 192 -7.08 -15.10 -5.61
C ARG A 192 -7.67 -16.47 -5.90
N GLN A 193 -7.65 -17.38 -4.95
CA GLN A 193 -8.11 -18.77 -5.09
C GLN A 193 -7.43 -19.51 -6.26
N LEU A 194 -6.16 -19.18 -6.52
CA LEU A 194 -5.38 -19.81 -7.58
C LEU A 194 -4.67 -21.05 -7.04
N PRO A 195 -4.91 -22.23 -7.61
CA PRO A 195 -4.22 -23.43 -7.21
C PRO A 195 -2.71 -23.34 -7.45
N MET A 196 -1.93 -23.80 -6.49
CA MET A 196 -0.48 -24.01 -6.62
C MET A 196 -0.19 -25.50 -6.66
N PRO A 197 -0.02 -26.11 -7.84
CA PRO A 197 0.19 -27.55 -7.97
C PRO A 197 1.58 -27.97 -7.48
N GLY A 198 1.68 -29.15 -6.92
CA GLY A 198 2.95 -29.68 -6.41
C GLY A 198 3.47 -28.88 -5.21
N SER A 199 4.73 -28.44 -5.27
CA SER A 199 5.30 -27.52 -4.27
C SER A 199 4.92 -26.05 -4.53
N GLY A 200 4.47 -25.74 -5.75
CA GLY A 200 4.08 -24.39 -6.17
C GLY A 200 5.21 -23.35 -6.24
N ILE A 201 6.21 -23.46 -5.38
CA ILE A 201 7.31 -22.49 -5.23
C ILE A 201 8.64 -23.22 -5.16
N THR A 202 9.66 -22.76 -5.91
CA THR A 202 11.03 -23.29 -5.85
C THR A 202 12.08 -22.21 -6.01
N ALA A 203 13.19 -22.35 -5.29
CA ALA A 203 14.38 -21.56 -5.53
C ALA A 203 15.11 -22.04 -6.79
N TYR A 204 15.64 -21.09 -7.55
CA TYR A 204 16.58 -21.36 -8.64
C TYR A 204 18.01 -21.44 -8.11
N GLU A 205 18.73 -22.47 -8.56
CA GLU A 205 20.17 -22.61 -8.35
C GLU A 205 20.85 -22.81 -9.70
N LYS A 206 21.82 -21.96 -10.04
CA LYS A 206 22.52 -21.99 -11.32
C LYS A 206 23.10 -23.37 -11.65
N GLY A 207 22.82 -23.88 -12.83
CA GLY A 207 23.25 -25.19 -13.30
C GLY A 207 22.46 -26.39 -12.72
N LYS A 208 21.42 -26.17 -11.92
CA LYS A 208 20.54 -27.23 -11.44
C LYS A 208 19.29 -27.37 -12.30
N SER A 209 18.88 -28.65 -12.49
CA SER A 209 17.68 -28.95 -13.26
C SER A 209 16.40 -28.61 -12.48
N LEU A 210 15.48 -27.93 -13.16
CA LEU A 210 14.12 -27.65 -12.71
C LEU A 210 13.13 -28.79 -13.06
N GLU A 211 13.57 -29.83 -13.72
CA GLU A 211 12.71 -30.89 -14.29
C GLU A 211 11.80 -31.55 -13.23
N THR A 212 12.33 -31.87 -12.06
CA THR A 212 11.53 -32.48 -10.99
C THR A 212 10.42 -31.56 -10.51
N PHE A 213 10.70 -30.26 -10.35
CA PHE A 213 9.72 -29.27 -9.97
C PHE A 213 8.64 -29.13 -11.05
N LEU A 214 9.05 -28.92 -12.31
CA LEU A 214 8.15 -28.73 -13.44
C LEU A 214 7.25 -29.96 -13.68
N ASN A 215 7.79 -31.18 -13.58
CA ASN A 215 7.01 -32.40 -13.64
C ASN A 215 6.00 -32.51 -12.48
N GLY A 216 6.38 -32.05 -11.29
CA GLY A 216 5.49 -31.93 -10.15
C GLY A 216 4.30 -31.02 -10.40
N LEU A 217 4.54 -29.87 -11.04
CA LEU A 217 3.47 -28.95 -11.43
C LEU A 217 2.49 -29.62 -12.40
N ALA A 218 2.99 -30.21 -13.50
CA ALA A 218 2.15 -30.86 -14.51
C ALA A 218 1.35 -32.06 -13.95
N THR A 219 1.96 -32.86 -13.08
CA THR A 219 1.32 -34.05 -12.50
C THR A 219 0.17 -33.67 -11.54
N ASN A 220 0.30 -32.54 -10.84
CA ASN A 220 -0.66 -32.09 -9.84
C ASN A 220 -1.55 -30.95 -10.33
N ALA A 221 -1.47 -30.58 -11.61
CA ALA A 221 -2.26 -29.50 -12.19
C ALA A 221 -3.77 -29.70 -11.93
N LYS A 222 -4.44 -28.64 -11.55
CA LYS A 222 -5.89 -28.59 -11.28
C LYS A 222 -6.65 -28.03 -12.47
N THR A 223 -5.98 -27.19 -13.27
CA THR A 223 -6.54 -26.54 -14.46
C THR A 223 -5.80 -26.99 -15.72
N LYS A 224 -6.24 -26.47 -16.87
CA LYS A 224 -5.57 -26.74 -18.15
C LYS A 224 -4.51 -25.70 -18.51
N ARG A 225 -4.34 -24.69 -17.68
CA ARG A 225 -3.38 -23.61 -17.90
C ARG A 225 -2.51 -23.43 -16.68
N LEU A 226 -1.20 -23.37 -16.90
CA LEU A 226 -0.21 -23.08 -15.87
C LEU A 226 0.44 -21.71 -16.16
N VAL A 227 0.51 -20.86 -15.15
CA VAL A 227 1.26 -19.61 -15.18
C VAL A 227 2.46 -19.75 -14.27
N VAL A 228 3.66 -19.67 -14.83
CA VAL A 228 4.92 -19.68 -14.07
C VAL A 228 5.42 -18.25 -13.92
N CYS A 229 5.43 -17.74 -12.70
CA CYS A 229 6.05 -16.46 -12.36
C CYS A 229 7.54 -16.69 -12.08
N ILE A 230 8.41 -15.80 -12.56
CA ILE A 230 9.86 -15.91 -12.39
C ILE A 230 10.40 -14.59 -11.85
N ALA A 231 11.08 -14.65 -10.71
CA ALA A 231 11.67 -13.49 -10.03
C ALA A 231 13.14 -13.78 -9.69
N LEU A 232 14.05 -13.39 -10.58
CA LEU A 232 15.49 -13.56 -10.43
C LEU A 232 16.18 -12.21 -10.26
N SER A 233 17.14 -12.11 -9.39
CA SER A 233 17.90 -10.88 -9.13
C SER A 233 18.90 -10.53 -10.23
N ASP A 234 19.35 -11.54 -10.99
CA ASP A 234 20.34 -11.41 -12.04
C ASP A 234 19.72 -11.75 -13.40
N ALA A 235 19.79 -10.78 -14.32
CA ALA A 235 19.26 -10.90 -15.68
C ALA A 235 19.86 -12.09 -16.46
N ASP A 236 21.12 -12.41 -16.24
CA ASP A 236 21.85 -13.50 -16.93
C ASP A 236 21.26 -14.89 -16.63
N ASN A 237 20.55 -15.04 -15.52
CA ASN A 237 19.97 -16.33 -15.12
C ASN A 237 18.62 -16.63 -15.82
N TYR A 238 17.96 -15.64 -16.41
CA TYR A 238 16.67 -15.86 -17.07
C TYR A 238 16.78 -16.79 -18.29
N GLU A 239 17.88 -16.71 -19.04
CA GLU A 239 18.07 -17.58 -20.22
C GLU A 239 18.04 -19.06 -19.81
N GLU A 240 18.83 -19.44 -18.82
CA GLU A 240 18.89 -20.84 -18.37
C GLU A 240 17.53 -21.34 -17.86
N VAL A 241 16.85 -20.54 -17.03
CA VAL A 241 15.55 -20.92 -16.45
C VAL A 241 14.48 -21.05 -17.52
N THR A 242 14.39 -20.07 -18.45
CA THR A 242 13.37 -20.08 -19.49
C THR A 242 13.63 -21.15 -20.54
N GLN A 243 14.88 -21.50 -20.83
CA GLN A 243 15.23 -22.63 -21.70
C GLN A 243 14.81 -23.96 -21.09
N GLN A 244 15.07 -24.19 -19.77
CA GLN A 244 14.62 -25.39 -19.10
C GLN A 244 13.09 -25.52 -19.12
N ILE A 245 12.37 -24.43 -18.90
CA ILE A 245 10.90 -24.40 -19.00
C ILE A 245 10.42 -24.73 -20.42
N ARG A 246 11.05 -24.16 -21.45
CA ARG A 246 10.70 -24.40 -22.83
C ARG A 246 10.93 -25.86 -23.22
N GLN A 247 12.12 -26.39 -22.94
CA GLN A 247 12.47 -27.81 -23.24
C GLN A 247 11.51 -28.76 -22.53
N TRP A 248 11.19 -28.51 -21.28
CA TRP A 248 10.20 -29.29 -20.54
C TRP A 248 8.81 -29.19 -21.20
N TYR A 249 8.37 -27.99 -21.54
CA TYR A 249 7.05 -27.75 -22.13
C TYR A 249 6.88 -28.48 -23.48
N GLU A 250 7.92 -28.52 -24.31
CA GLU A 250 7.92 -29.25 -25.59
C GLU A 250 7.67 -30.74 -25.38
N THR A 251 8.00 -31.32 -24.22
CA THR A 251 7.76 -32.74 -23.90
C THR A 251 6.30 -33.03 -23.51
N LEU A 252 5.53 -32.02 -23.06
CA LEU A 252 4.18 -32.23 -22.53
C LEU A 252 3.11 -32.37 -23.65
N GLY A 253 3.39 -31.90 -24.83
CA GLY A 253 2.39 -31.79 -25.91
C GLY A 253 1.24 -30.83 -25.51
N SER A 254 0.08 -30.99 -26.13
CA SER A 254 -1.08 -30.09 -25.92
C SER A 254 -1.88 -30.31 -24.63
N LYS A 255 -1.31 -30.96 -23.62
CA LYS A 255 -2.03 -31.31 -22.38
C LYS A 255 -2.20 -30.12 -21.42
N LEU A 256 -1.29 -29.18 -21.47
CA LEU A 256 -1.24 -28.04 -20.58
C LEU A 256 -0.86 -26.79 -21.40
N GLU A 257 -1.55 -25.69 -21.20
CA GLU A 257 -1.21 -24.40 -21.78
C GLU A 257 -0.31 -23.65 -20.79
N LEU A 258 0.84 -23.14 -21.26
CA LEU A 258 1.84 -22.49 -20.43
C LEU A 258 1.90 -20.99 -20.73
N GLN A 259 1.92 -20.18 -19.67
CA GLN A 259 2.24 -18.77 -19.70
C GLN A 259 3.37 -18.47 -18.70
N VAL A 260 4.22 -17.49 -19.01
CA VAL A 260 5.34 -17.08 -18.16
C VAL A 260 5.25 -15.58 -17.91
N ILE A 261 5.35 -15.18 -16.64
CA ILE A 261 5.38 -13.78 -16.21
C ILE A 261 6.70 -13.51 -15.51
N LEU A 262 7.46 -12.54 -16.00
CA LEU A 262 8.76 -12.16 -15.44
C LEU A 262 8.65 -10.94 -14.52
N SER A 263 9.57 -10.82 -13.55
CA SER A 263 9.72 -9.63 -12.72
C SER A 263 10.55 -8.54 -13.42
N ASP A 264 10.74 -7.42 -12.75
CA ASP A 264 11.32 -6.18 -13.31
C ASP A 264 12.76 -6.30 -13.82
N THR A 265 13.57 -7.12 -13.18
CA THR A 265 14.95 -7.38 -13.61
C THR A 265 15.05 -7.97 -15.00
N ALA A 266 13.97 -8.58 -15.50
CA ALA A 266 13.88 -9.08 -16.87
C ALA A 266 13.59 -7.99 -17.91
N LEU A 267 13.25 -6.77 -17.51
CA LEU A 267 13.02 -5.65 -18.44
C LEU A 267 14.37 -5.04 -18.89
N ASP A 268 15.25 -5.88 -19.39
CA ASP A 268 16.54 -5.58 -19.97
C ASP A 268 16.54 -5.91 -21.46
N ASP A 269 17.28 -5.14 -22.28
CA ASP A 269 17.30 -5.33 -23.73
C ASP A 269 17.91 -6.69 -24.12
N GLU A 270 18.92 -7.16 -23.40
CA GLU A 270 19.55 -8.46 -23.69
C GLU A 270 18.59 -9.60 -23.37
N VAL A 271 17.83 -9.50 -22.28
CA VAL A 271 16.79 -10.46 -21.94
C VAL A 271 15.65 -10.43 -22.95
N VAL A 272 15.14 -9.23 -23.24
CA VAL A 272 13.97 -9.07 -24.13
C VAL A 272 14.26 -9.52 -25.56
N GLN A 273 15.46 -9.21 -26.10
CA GLN A 273 15.81 -9.53 -27.48
C GLN A 273 16.40 -10.94 -27.66
N ASN A 274 16.66 -11.64 -26.59
CA ASN A 274 17.21 -12.99 -26.66
C ASN A 274 16.16 -13.98 -27.19
N GLU A 275 16.38 -14.49 -28.40
CA GLU A 275 15.48 -15.46 -29.06
C GLU A 275 15.38 -16.80 -28.34
N ASN A 276 16.34 -17.12 -27.48
CA ASN A 276 16.33 -18.35 -26.69
C ASN A 276 15.40 -18.23 -25.46
N MET A 277 15.01 -17.04 -25.07
CA MET A 277 14.12 -16.81 -23.95
C MET A 277 12.68 -17.21 -24.28
N TYR A 278 12.04 -17.89 -23.33
CA TYR A 278 10.63 -18.27 -23.41
C TYR A 278 9.83 -17.57 -22.32
N PHE A 279 9.16 -16.48 -22.70
CA PHE A 279 8.26 -15.75 -21.81
C PHE A 279 7.22 -14.97 -22.64
N ASN A 280 6.12 -14.61 -21.98
CA ASN A 280 5.01 -13.91 -22.64
C ASN A 280 4.78 -12.53 -22.06
N TYR A 281 4.92 -12.40 -20.73
CA TYR A 281 4.53 -11.23 -19.97
C TYR A 281 5.58 -10.87 -18.91
N GLY A 282 5.46 -9.65 -18.39
CA GLY A 282 6.22 -9.24 -17.22
C GLY A 282 5.59 -8.04 -16.52
N VAL A 283 6.07 -7.77 -15.32
CA VAL A 283 5.67 -6.64 -14.49
C VAL A 283 6.92 -5.86 -14.11
N SER A 284 6.89 -4.54 -14.27
CA SER A 284 8.04 -3.70 -13.92
C SER A 284 7.60 -2.35 -13.38
N PRO A 285 8.28 -1.81 -12.36
CA PRO A 285 8.10 -0.43 -11.95
C PRO A 285 8.51 0.52 -13.09
N THR A 286 7.80 1.64 -13.21
CA THR A 286 8.10 2.68 -14.20
C THR A 286 7.98 4.07 -13.57
N ALA A 287 8.27 5.10 -14.33
CA ALA A 287 8.01 6.47 -13.93
C ALA A 287 6.57 6.88 -14.26
N SER A 288 5.99 7.73 -13.43
CA SER A 288 4.64 8.21 -13.64
C SER A 288 4.55 9.11 -14.88
N SER A 289 3.65 8.76 -15.78
CA SER A 289 3.35 9.58 -16.97
C SER A 289 2.63 10.89 -16.62
N LYS A 290 2.03 10.97 -15.43
CA LYS A 290 1.30 12.13 -14.91
C LYS A 290 2.15 13.40 -14.84
N TYR A 291 3.45 13.23 -14.56
CA TYR A 291 4.38 14.35 -14.38
C TYR A 291 5.24 14.65 -15.62
N GLY A 292 5.01 13.95 -16.73
CA GLY A 292 5.57 14.26 -18.04
C GLY A 292 7.03 13.87 -18.27
N PHE A 293 7.70 13.25 -17.31
CA PHE A 293 9.10 12.85 -17.48
C PHE A 293 9.30 11.79 -18.57
N PRO A 294 8.54 10.68 -18.62
CA PRO A 294 8.70 9.67 -19.67
C PRO A 294 8.56 10.25 -21.07
N GLN A 295 7.57 11.13 -21.29
CA GLN A 295 7.32 11.76 -22.59
C GLN A 295 8.47 12.71 -22.97
N SER A 296 8.96 13.50 -22.02
CA SER A 296 10.07 14.44 -22.22
C SER A 296 11.38 13.69 -22.47
N PHE A 297 11.58 12.55 -21.81
CA PHE A 297 12.74 11.68 -22.00
C PHE A 297 12.74 11.07 -23.40
N GLU A 298 11.63 10.51 -23.83
CA GLU A 298 11.50 9.93 -25.17
C GLU A 298 11.68 10.98 -26.26
N ALA A 299 11.07 12.15 -26.11
CA ALA A 299 11.24 13.28 -27.04
C ALA A 299 12.71 13.74 -27.11
N ARG A 300 13.47 13.68 -26.01
CA ARG A 300 14.85 14.13 -25.94
C ARG A 300 15.86 13.10 -26.48
N PHE A 301 15.65 11.82 -26.15
CA PHE A 301 16.65 10.77 -26.39
C PHE A 301 16.26 9.78 -27.47
N GLY A 302 15.01 9.84 -27.98
CA GLY A 302 14.51 8.98 -29.05
C GLY A 302 14.31 7.52 -28.65
N ARG A 303 14.23 7.24 -27.36
CA ARG A 303 14.00 5.91 -26.81
C ARG A 303 13.12 5.97 -25.55
N SER A 304 12.48 4.86 -25.23
CA SER A 304 11.72 4.72 -23.98
C SER A 304 12.62 4.70 -22.75
N LEU A 305 12.04 5.07 -21.64
CA LEU A 305 12.65 5.07 -20.33
C LEU A 305 12.88 3.64 -19.83
N LYS A 306 14.03 3.38 -19.21
CA LYS A 306 14.31 2.11 -18.52
C LYS A 306 14.14 2.25 -17.01
N PHE A 307 13.98 1.11 -16.33
CA PHE A 307 13.86 1.10 -14.88
C PHE A 307 15.06 1.77 -14.21
N GLY A 308 14.80 2.60 -13.20
CA GLY A 308 15.81 3.34 -12.45
C GLY A 308 16.22 4.69 -13.06
N GLU A 309 16.07 4.94 -14.37
CA GLU A 309 16.53 6.19 -15.02
C GLU A 309 15.87 7.46 -14.48
N ALA A 310 14.57 7.44 -14.20
CA ALA A 310 13.90 8.57 -13.55
C ALA A 310 14.29 8.70 -12.07
N ARG A 311 14.53 7.57 -11.41
CA ARG A 311 14.86 7.52 -9.99
C ARG A 311 16.27 8.00 -9.68
N ILE A 312 17.24 7.72 -10.55
CA ILE A 312 18.60 8.32 -10.41
C ILE A 312 18.57 9.83 -10.60
N TYR A 313 17.69 10.32 -11.51
CA TYR A 313 17.45 11.75 -11.66
C TYR A 313 16.93 12.36 -10.35
N ASP A 314 15.93 11.73 -9.74
CA ASP A 314 15.33 12.17 -8.48
C ASP A 314 16.32 12.14 -7.32
N ALA A 315 17.12 11.08 -7.22
CA ALA A 315 18.15 10.97 -6.19
C ALA A 315 19.14 12.14 -6.24
N LEU A 316 19.59 12.51 -7.43
CA LEU A 316 20.49 13.65 -7.62
C LEU A 316 19.81 14.98 -7.28
N ALA A 317 18.57 15.17 -7.71
CA ALA A 317 17.79 16.36 -7.41
C ALA A 317 17.52 16.50 -5.90
N MET A 318 17.16 15.41 -5.22
CA MET A 318 16.95 15.39 -3.77
C MET A 318 18.19 15.80 -2.99
N VAL A 319 19.35 15.27 -3.35
CA VAL A 319 20.63 15.63 -2.71
C VAL A 319 20.95 17.11 -2.93
N ALA A 320 20.81 17.61 -4.16
CA ALA A 320 21.12 19.01 -4.48
C ALA A 320 20.19 19.99 -3.74
N LEU A 321 18.89 19.73 -3.75
CA LEU A 321 17.88 20.56 -3.07
C LEU A 321 18.00 20.47 -1.56
N GLY A 322 18.22 19.26 -1.02
CA GLY A 322 18.47 19.06 0.41
C GLY A 322 19.69 19.85 0.90
N ALA A 323 20.79 19.81 0.15
CA ALA A 323 22.00 20.57 0.46
C ALA A 323 21.76 22.10 0.37
N ALA A 324 21.01 22.56 -0.62
CA ALA A 324 20.63 23.98 -0.73
C ALA A 324 19.74 24.42 0.44
N HIS A 325 18.75 23.60 0.79
CA HIS A 325 17.85 23.86 1.93
C HIS A 325 18.62 23.91 3.25
N GLN A 326 19.59 23.02 3.42
CA GLN A 326 20.41 22.95 4.62
C GLN A 326 21.32 24.19 4.76
N ARG A 327 21.83 24.74 3.68
CA ARG A 327 22.62 25.98 3.70
C ARG A 327 21.82 27.17 4.23
N VAL A 328 20.54 27.23 3.90
CA VAL A 328 19.67 28.35 4.31
C VAL A 328 19.14 28.15 5.72
N ASN A 329 18.71 26.92 6.05
CA ASN A 329 17.92 26.63 7.26
C ASN A 329 18.67 25.86 8.33
N GLY A 330 19.86 25.34 8.04
CA GLY A 330 20.62 24.44 8.90
C GLY A 330 22.00 24.93 9.29
N GLU A 331 22.17 26.22 9.54
CA GLU A 331 23.50 26.80 9.78
C GLU A 331 24.26 26.18 10.94
N LYS A 332 23.59 25.56 11.89
CA LYS A 332 24.22 25.03 13.10
C LYS A 332 23.58 23.73 13.53
N CYS A 333 24.34 22.67 13.57
CA CYS A 333 23.96 21.45 14.26
C CYS A 333 24.85 21.22 15.48
N SER A 334 24.28 20.68 16.56
CA SER A 334 25.05 20.27 17.72
C SER A 334 25.44 18.80 17.57
N VAL A 335 26.73 18.53 17.45
CA VAL A 335 27.27 17.18 17.48
C VAL A 335 28.07 17.02 18.77
N ALA A 336 27.65 16.13 19.64
CA ALA A 336 28.28 15.89 20.94
C ALA A 336 28.45 17.17 21.80
N GLY A 337 27.43 18.05 21.78
CA GLY A 337 27.42 19.30 22.54
C GLY A 337 28.28 20.43 21.96
N ARG A 338 28.86 20.23 20.79
CA ARG A 338 29.57 21.30 20.05
C ARG A 338 28.71 21.77 18.88
N GLU A 339 28.54 23.09 18.79
CA GLU A 339 27.96 23.74 17.63
C GLU A 339 28.92 23.61 16.44
N VAL A 340 28.48 22.98 15.35
CA VAL A 340 29.26 22.79 14.13
C VAL A 340 28.48 23.38 12.97
N LYS A 341 29.10 24.25 12.20
CA LYS A 341 28.49 24.74 10.97
C LYS A 341 28.34 23.60 9.98
N TYR A 342 27.21 23.56 9.29
CA TYR A 342 26.82 22.49 8.38
C TYR A 342 27.90 22.19 7.32
N TYR A 343 28.46 23.22 6.69
CA TYR A 343 29.42 23.05 5.61
C TYR A 343 30.83 22.60 6.10
N GLU A 344 31.09 22.64 7.40
CA GLU A 344 32.25 22.07 8.03
C GLU A 344 32.11 20.59 8.34
N LYS A 345 30.85 20.13 8.52
CA LYS A 345 30.43 18.72 8.63
C LYS A 345 29.15 18.52 7.85
N PRO A 346 29.23 18.38 6.55
CA PRO A 346 28.06 18.22 5.67
C PRO A 346 27.37 16.87 5.84
N PHE A 347 27.88 16.03 6.72
CA PHE A 347 27.30 14.73 7.05
C PHE A 347 26.77 14.80 8.43
N GLY A 348 25.80 14.33 8.61
CA GLY A 348 25.20 14.16 9.83
C GLY A 348 23.72 14.07 9.65
N PRO A 349 22.97 14.03 10.73
CA PRO A 349 21.53 13.88 10.73
C PRO A 349 20.81 14.90 9.87
N THR A 350 21.49 16.00 9.52
CA THR A 350 20.85 17.17 8.94
C THR A 350 20.60 17.09 7.44
N LEU A 351 21.47 16.48 6.61
CA LEU A 351 21.21 16.40 5.16
C LEU A 351 19.95 15.57 4.86
N THR A 352 19.77 14.44 5.54
CA THR A 352 18.57 13.60 5.35
C THR A 352 17.29 14.35 5.75
N ASP A 353 17.32 15.12 6.84
CA ASP A 353 16.18 15.91 7.28
C ASP A 353 15.85 17.04 6.29
N HIS A 354 16.87 17.66 5.71
CA HIS A 354 16.69 18.69 4.69
C HIS A 354 16.23 18.11 3.35
N MET A 355 16.68 16.91 2.97
CA MET A 355 16.12 16.18 1.83
C MET A 355 14.62 15.92 2.05
N ARG A 356 14.23 15.48 3.24
CA ARG A 356 12.81 15.28 3.59
C ARG A 356 12.01 16.57 3.50
N SER A 357 12.56 17.68 3.99
CA SER A 357 11.90 18.98 3.96
C SER A 357 11.59 19.49 2.55
N VAL A 358 12.26 18.99 1.52
CA VAL A 358 12.03 19.39 0.13
C VAL A 358 11.12 18.43 -0.66
N VAL A 359 10.89 17.21 -0.18
CA VAL A 359 10.07 16.19 -0.89
C VAL A 359 8.77 15.84 -0.18
N SER A 360 8.71 15.92 1.16
CA SER A 360 7.54 15.46 1.95
C SER A 360 6.80 16.59 2.67
N SER A 361 6.91 17.83 2.20
CA SER A 361 6.26 18.98 2.83
C SER A 361 4.92 19.29 2.20
N ASP A 362 3.83 18.86 2.80
CA ASP A 362 2.44 19.13 2.33
C ASP A 362 2.11 20.64 2.25
N ALA A 363 2.81 21.46 3.04
CA ALA A 363 2.61 22.92 3.08
C ALA A 363 3.54 23.71 2.15
N GLY A 364 4.41 23.02 1.40
CA GLY A 364 5.43 23.65 0.55
C GLY A 364 4.88 24.13 -0.79
N VAL A 365 5.62 25.05 -1.42
CA VAL A 365 5.35 25.45 -2.79
C VAL A 365 5.63 24.28 -3.72
N SER A 366 4.64 23.85 -4.49
CA SER A 366 4.80 22.74 -5.44
C SER A 366 5.73 23.12 -6.59
N CYS A 367 6.75 22.31 -6.84
CA CYS A 367 7.76 22.49 -7.87
C CYS A 367 7.96 21.17 -8.64
N GLY A 368 8.14 21.25 -9.96
CA GLY A 368 8.37 20.09 -10.80
C GLY A 368 9.87 19.71 -10.90
N TRP A 369 10.12 18.58 -11.58
CA TRP A 369 11.46 18.05 -11.85
C TRP A 369 12.20 18.82 -12.96
N GLU A 370 11.50 19.55 -13.82
CA GLU A 370 12.08 20.27 -14.95
C GLU A 370 13.02 21.39 -14.47
N ALA A 371 13.90 21.88 -15.35
CA ALA A 371 14.85 22.93 -14.99
C ALA A 371 14.15 24.18 -14.42
N GLU A 372 12.98 24.55 -14.93
CA GLU A 372 12.16 25.67 -14.46
C GLU A 372 11.54 25.37 -13.08
N GLY A 373 11.07 24.14 -12.86
CA GLY A 373 10.54 23.69 -11.57
C GLY A 373 11.63 23.66 -10.50
N LEU A 374 12.81 23.13 -10.83
CA LEU A 374 13.98 23.13 -9.95
C LEU A 374 14.46 24.57 -9.67
N ALA A 375 14.46 25.47 -10.66
CA ALA A 375 14.84 26.89 -10.47
C ALA A 375 13.88 27.56 -9.47
N ARG A 376 12.59 27.28 -9.57
CA ARG A 376 11.60 27.72 -8.59
C ARG A 376 11.91 27.16 -7.21
N ALA A 377 12.18 25.87 -7.10
CA ALA A 377 12.53 25.23 -5.82
C ALA A 377 13.76 25.87 -5.17
N PHE A 378 14.85 26.06 -5.91
CA PHE A 378 16.05 26.75 -5.40
C PHE A 378 15.78 28.19 -4.98
N SER A 379 14.94 28.93 -5.72
CA SER A 379 14.54 30.30 -5.36
C SER A 379 13.71 30.35 -4.09
N GLU A 380 12.74 29.46 -3.95
CA GLU A 380 11.87 29.38 -2.76
C GLU A 380 12.71 29.02 -1.52
N ILE A 381 13.61 28.05 -1.66
CA ILE A 381 14.55 27.64 -0.60
C ILE A 381 15.44 28.83 -0.21
N ALA A 382 16.04 29.54 -1.17
CA ALA A 382 16.89 30.69 -0.91
C ALA A 382 16.13 31.83 -0.18
N ALA A 383 14.83 31.93 -0.38
CA ALA A 383 13.94 32.87 0.30
C ALA A 383 13.44 32.32 1.67
N GLY A 384 13.91 31.18 2.13
CA GLY A 384 13.51 30.56 3.40
C GLY A 384 12.10 29.97 3.40
N ARG A 385 11.52 29.68 2.22
CA ARG A 385 10.17 29.12 2.08
C ARG A 385 10.26 27.60 1.86
N SER A 386 9.24 26.88 2.37
CA SER A 386 9.11 25.43 2.18
C SER A 386 8.71 25.10 0.74
N VAL A 387 9.25 24.02 0.22
CA VAL A 387 8.92 23.48 -1.11
C VAL A 387 8.44 22.04 -1.00
N HIS A 388 7.65 21.61 -1.98
CA HIS A 388 7.32 20.21 -2.24
C HIS A 388 7.69 19.91 -3.68
N VAL A 389 8.67 19.00 -3.88
CA VAL A 389 9.16 18.70 -5.22
C VAL A 389 8.54 17.40 -5.73
N THR A 390 7.87 17.50 -6.86
CA THR A 390 7.44 16.35 -7.64
C THR A 390 8.58 15.90 -8.53
N GLY A 391 8.96 14.65 -8.43
CA GLY A 391 10.10 14.08 -9.12
C GLY A 391 9.84 13.66 -10.56
N ALA A 392 10.90 13.19 -11.19
CA ALA A 392 10.91 12.55 -12.49
C ALA A 392 10.19 11.18 -12.46
N SER A 393 10.33 10.43 -11.36
CA SER A 393 9.72 9.11 -11.21
C SER A 393 8.27 9.14 -10.71
N GLY A 394 7.89 10.16 -9.95
CA GLY A 394 6.58 10.25 -9.31
C GLY A 394 6.46 11.42 -8.33
N SER A 395 5.50 11.34 -7.43
CA SER A 395 5.20 12.41 -6.46
C SER A 395 6.33 12.69 -5.46
N LEU A 396 7.23 11.77 -5.23
CA LEU A 396 8.24 11.78 -4.16
C LEU A 396 7.63 11.98 -2.76
N ASN A 397 6.44 11.45 -2.54
CA ASN A 397 5.85 11.36 -1.22
C ASN A 397 6.45 10.17 -0.47
N PHE A 398 6.95 10.38 0.72
CA PHE A 398 7.53 9.35 1.57
C PHE A 398 6.66 9.10 2.80
N ASP A 399 6.68 7.85 3.25
CA ASP A 399 5.97 7.43 4.45
C ASP A 399 6.41 8.22 5.68
N ASN A 400 5.48 8.87 6.35
CA ASN A 400 5.74 9.71 7.53
C ASN A 400 6.12 8.90 8.78
N GLU A 401 5.77 7.62 8.85
CA GLU A 401 6.10 6.75 9.97
C GLU A 401 7.46 6.07 9.82
N SER A 402 7.75 5.57 8.62
CA SER A 402 8.99 4.87 8.32
C SER A 402 10.08 5.77 7.73
N TYR A 403 9.69 6.84 7.06
CA TYR A 403 10.57 7.81 6.37
C TYR A 403 11.48 7.23 5.27
N THR A 404 11.36 5.96 4.96
CA THR A 404 12.36 5.21 4.19
C THR A 404 11.87 4.81 2.82
N LYS A 405 10.56 4.78 2.57
CA LYS A 405 9.99 4.31 1.32
C LYS A 405 9.06 5.34 0.69
N VAL A 406 9.10 5.42 -0.62
CA VAL A 406 8.14 6.21 -1.40
C VAL A 406 6.73 5.61 -1.29
N LEU A 407 5.72 6.46 -1.24
CA LEU A 407 4.31 6.08 -1.07
C LEU A 407 3.58 5.82 -2.38
N GLY A 408 4.27 5.67 -3.47
CA GLY A 408 3.65 5.37 -4.73
C GLY A 408 4.67 5.15 -5.82
N THR A 409 4.41 4.15 -6.62
CA THR A 409 5.21 3.78 -7.79
C THR A 409 4.26 3.44 -8.92
N ASP A 410 4.53 3.90 -10.11
CA ASP A 410 3.81 3.41 -11.28
C ASP A 410 4.44 2.12 -11.76
N TYR A 411 3.61 1.20 -12.25
CA TYR A 411 4.01 -0.08 -12.81
C TYR A 411 3.44 -0.26 -14.20
N ILE A 412 4.13 -1.05 -15.01
CA ILE A 412 3.59 -1.56 -16.27
C ILE A 412 3.46 -3.08 -16.19
N PHE A 413 2.35 -3.59 -16.68
CA PHE A 413 2.23 -4.97 -17.11
C PHE A 413 2.47 -4.98 -18.63
N TRP A 414 3.43 -5.77 -19.08
CA TRP A 414 3.88 -5.75 -20.46
C TRP A 414 3.87 -7.14 -21.06
N ARG A 415 3.81 -7.18 -22.39
CA ARG A 415 4.01 -8.40 -23.16
C ARG A 415 5.08 -8.22 -24.21
N THR A 416 5.65 -9.33 -24.64
CA THR A 416 6.53 -9.36 -25.79
C THR A 416 5.75 -9.28 -27.10
N ILE A 417 6.30 -8.58 -28.06
CA ILE A 417 5.82 -8.51 -29.44
C ILE A 417 7.00 -8.68 -30.38
N ASP A 418 6.77 -9.36 -31.51
CA ASP A 418 7.74 -9.43 -32.61
C ASP A 418 7.55 -8.21 -33.52
N THR A 419 8.65 -7.55 -33.84
CA THR A 419 8.70 -6.40 -34.76
C THR A 419 9.70 -6.66 -35.86
N GLU A 420 9.68 -5.83 -36.92
CA GLU A 420 10.68 -5.90 -38.01
C GLU A 420 12.13 -5.73 -37.51
N LYS A 421 12.33 -5.17 -36.29
CA LYS A 421 13.63 -4.94 -35.65
C LYS A 421 14.01 -6.00 -34.63
N GLY A 422 13.22 -7.06 -34.51
CA GLY A 422 13.37 -8.09 -33.46
C GLY A 422 12.27 -8.02 -32.41
N ARG A 423 12.43 -8.79 -31.34
CA ARG A 423 11.49 -8.80 -30.22
C ARG A 423 11.55 -7.48 -29.44
N SER A 424 10.41 -7.00 -29.01
CA SER A 424 10.26 -5.78 -28.24
C SER A 424 9.21 -5.97 -27.13
N VAL A 425 9.11 -5.01 -26.24
CA VAL A 425 8.12 -4.99 -25.14
C VAL A 425 7.04 -3.98 -25.45
N LYS A 426 5.78 -4.39 -25.27
CA LYS A 426 4.63 -3.49 -25.36
C LYS A 426 3.93 -3.44 -24.00
N PRO A 427 3.88 -2.27 -23.33
CA PRO A 427 2.99 -2.09 -22.20
C PRO A 427 1.54 -2.35 -22.62
N ILE A 428 0.84 -3.18 -21.86
CA ILE A 428 -0.58 -3.48 -22.09
C ILE A 428 -1.44 -2.88 -20.99
N LEU A 429 -0.84 -2.57 -19.84
CA LEU A 429 -1.51 -1.90 -18.76
C LEU A 429 -0.51 -1.02 -18.01
N HIS A 430 -0.95 0.18 -17.62
CA HIS A 430 -0.22 1.11 -16.77
C HIS A 430 -0.97 1.28 -15.46
N ILE A 431 -0.30 1.01 -14.35
CA ILE A 431 -0.90 0.97 -13.02
C ILE A 431 -0.17 1.98 -12.14
N SER A 432 -0.89 2.92 -11.52
CA SER A 432 -0.33 3.85 -10.56
C SER A 432 -0.75 3.46 -9.15
N THR A 433 0.21 3.27 -8.25
CA THR A 433 -0.06 3.09 -6.83
C THR A 433 0.00 4.41 -6.07
N GLU A 434 0.25 5.51 -6.78
CA GLU A 434 0.36 6.83 -6.19
C GLU A 434 -0.94 7.24 -5.49
N SER A 435 -0.86 7.46 -4.18
CA SER A 435 -1.97 7.95 -3.36
C SER A 435 -1.84 9.47 -3.16
N SER A 436 -2.97 10.17 -3.16
CA SER A 436 -3.02 11.56 -2.74
C SER A 436 -2.87 11.75 -1.22
N ASN A 437 -2.74 10.67 -0.47
CA ASN A 437 -2.65 10.68 0.99
C ASN A 437 -1.25 10.24 1.43
N THR A 438 -0.64 10.96 2.36
CA THR A 438 0.70 10.69 2.94
C THR A 438 0.77 9.44 3.83
N GLN A 439 -0.31 8.68 3.93
CA GLN A 439 -0.37 7.39 4.61
C GLN A 439 -0.32 6.24 3.61
N ALA A 440 0.38 5.18 3.98
CA ALA A 440 0.74 3.99 3.23
C ALA A 440 -0.11 3.67 1.98
N SER A 441 0.54 3.59 0.85
CA SER A 441 -0.06 3.33 -0.46
C SER A 441 -0.05 1.85 -0.80
N THR A 442 -0.80 1.03 -0.08
CA THR A 442 -1.18 -0.25 -0.67
C THR A 442 -2.49 -0.04 -1.42
N LYS A 443 -2.46 -0.17 -2.74
CA LYS A 443 -3.69 -0.27 -3.49
C LYS A 443 -4.41 -1.54 -3.09
N SER A 444 -5.71 -1.44 -2.96
CA SER A 444 -6.54 -2.60 -2.71
C SER A 444 -6.48 -3.56 -3.90
N LEU A 445 -6.64 -4.84 -3.64
CA LEU A 445 -6.84 -5.87 -4.68
C LEU A 445 -7.91 -5.46 -5.68
N TRP A 446 -8.92 -4.76 -5.21
CA TRP A 446 -10.02 -4.23 -6.00
C TRP A 446 -9.58 -3.20 -7.05
N GLU A 447 -8.70 -2.25 -6.70
CA GLU A 447 -8.17 -1.28 -7.69
C GLU A 447 -7.31 -1.97 -8.76
N LEU A 448 -6.52 -2.96 -8.35
CA LEU A 448 -5.76 -3.78 -9.29
C LEU A 448 -6.69 -4.58 -10.21
N ASP A 449 -7.78 -5.13 -9.69
CA ASP A 449 -8.79 -5.80 -10.50
C ASP A 449 -9.43 -4.89 -11.54
N LYS A 450 -9.80 -3.68 -11.17
CA LYS A 450 -10.33 -2.69 -12.11
C LYS A 450 -9.34 -2.37 -13.21
N MET A 451 -8.06 -2.18 -12.87
CA MET A 451 -7.02 -1.85 -13.83
C MET A 451 -6.73 -2.99 -14.82
N TRP A 452 -6.79 -4.24 -14.35
CA TRP A 452 -6.59 -5.43 -15.18
C TRP A 452 -7.79 -5.76 -16.07
N ALA A 453 -8.98 -5.36 -15.68
CA ALA A 453 -10.21 -5.55 -16.41
C ALA A 453 -10.93 -4.19 -16.56
N PRO A 454 -10.50 -3.33 -17.49
CA PRO A 454 -11.17 -2.05 -17.72
C PRO A 454 -12.66 -2.22 -18.08
N GLU A 455 -13.04 -3.39 -18.61
CA GLU A 455 -14.45 -3.77 -18.84
C GLU A 455 -15.17 -4.23 -17.57
N TYR A 456 -14.50 -4.28 -16.41
CA TYR A 456 -15.11 -4.79 -15.18
C TYR A 456 -16.28 -3.93 -14.72
N GLU A 457 -16.28 -2.63 -14.98
CA GLU A 457 -17.43 -1.76 -14.75
C GLU A 457 -18.63 -2.12 -15.63
N ASP A 458 -18.38 -2.56 -16.84
CA ASP A 458 -19.42 -2.99 -17.80
C ASP A 458 -19.93 -4.41 -17.53
N VAL A 459 -19.24 -5.18 -16.70
CA VAL A 459 -19.58 -6.57 -16.36
C VAL A 459 -20.34 -6.67 -15.03
N ALA A 460 -20.45 -5.58 -14.27
CA ALA A 460 -21.32 -5.55 -13.08
C ALA A 460 -22.77 -5.79 -13.52
N VAL A 461 -23.40 -6.78 -12.89
CA VAL A 461 -24.81 -7.06 -13.16
C VAL A 461 -25.63 -5.94 -12.55
N HIS A 462 -26.15 -5.06 -13.39
CA HIS A 462 -27.08 -4.02 -12.95
C HIS A 462 -28.49 -4.59 -12.91
N HIS A 463 -28.98 -4.87 -11.74
CA HIS A 463 -30.36 -5.23 -11.54
C HIS A 463 -31.25 -3.98 -11.52
N ASN A 464 -32.41 -4.04 -12.15
CA ASN A 464 -33.43 -3.00 -11.99
C ASN A 464 -34.07 -3.14 -10.60
N LEU A 465 -33.47 -2.46 -9.62
CA LEU A 465 -33.93 -2.51 -8.25
C LEU A 465 -35.10 -1.53 -8.02
N PRO A 466 -36.08 -1.90 -7.21
CA PRO A 466 -37.13 -0.97 -6.78
C PRO A 466 -36.54 0.17 -5.95
N ALA A 467 -37.29 1.25 -5.78
CA ALA A 467 -36.91 2.28 -4.83
C ALA A 467 -36.93 1.69 -3.41
N VAL A 468 -35.96 2.10 -2.58
CA VAL A 468 -35.93 1.67 -1.18
C VAL A 468 -37.09 2.26 -0.40
N THR A 469 -37.82 1.41 0.35
CA THR A 469 -38.92 1.84 1.20
C THR A 469 -38.57 1.85 2.68
N ASP A 470 -37.74 0.91 3.11
CA ASP A 470 -37.29 0.74 4.48
C ASP A 470 -35.91 0.12 4.56
N ARG A 471 -35.31 0.17 5.73
CA ARG A 471 -34.01 -0.39 6.01
C ARG A 471 -34.00 -1.14 7.30
N TRP A 472 -33.46 -2.33 7.30
CA TRP A 472 -33.31 -3.19 8.47
C TRP A 472 -31.83 -3.41 8.81
N ALA A 473 -31.54 -3.54 10.09
CA ALA A 473 -30.23 -3.92 10.54
C ALA A 473 -30.27 -5.04 11.57
N VAL A 474 -29.30 -5.96 11.48
CA VAL A 474 -29.05 -6.98 12.50
C VAL A 474 -27.62 -6.85 12.96
N VAL A 475 -27.40 -6.62 14.24
CA VAL A 475 -26.08 -6.38 14.86
C VAL A 475 -25.86 -7.44 15.92
N VAL A 476 -24.79 -8.24 15.77
CA VAL A 476 -24.52 -9.41 16.60
C VAL A 476 -23.16 -9.35 17.24
N SER A 477 -23.09 -9.59 18.56
CA SER A 477 -21.86 -9.95 19.27
C SER A 477 -22.12 -11.18 20.16
N PRO A 478 -21.57 -12.35 19.79
CA PRO A 478 -21.78 -13.58 20.53
C PRO A 478 -20.86 -13.75 21.74
N SER A 479 -19.98 -12.80 22.02
CA SER A 479 -18.99 -12.88 23.10
C SER A 479 -19.52 -12.35 24.41
N THR A 480 -19.26 -13.10 25.50
CA THR A 480 -19.83 -12.84 26.84
C THR A 480 -18.79 -12.54 27.90
N THR A 481 -17.48 -12.76 27.63
CA THR A 481 -16.42 -12.63 28.65
C THR A 481 -15.76 -11.26 28.64
N TRP A 482 -15.16 -10.87 29.78
CA TRP A 482 -14.46 -9.60 29.91
C TRP A 482 -13.28 -9.45 28.94
N SER A 483 -12.53 -10.51 28.67
CA SER A 483 -11.42 -10.52 27.70
C SER A 483 -11.89 -10.17 26.30
N ASN A 484 -13.15 -10.37 26.00
CA ASN A 484 -13.81 -10.12 24.74
C ASN A 484 -14.61 -8.80 24.69
N TYR A 485 -14.30 -7.89 25.62
CA TYR A 485 -14.95 -6.57 25.75
C TYR A 485 -15.15 -5.86 24.38
N ARG A 486 -14.14 -5.89 23.54
CA ARG A 486 -14.13 -5.24 22.24
C ARG A 486 -15.31 -5.64 21.33
N HIS A 487 -15.75 -6.90 21.39
CA HIS A 487 -16.81 -7.37 20.51
C HIS A 487 -18.16 -6.75 20.85
N GLN A 488 -18.53 -6.68 22.13
CA GLN A 488 -19.73 -5.97 22.54
C GLN A 488 -19.61 -4.46 22.31
N ALA A 489 -18.41 -3.88 22.54
CA ALA A 489 -18.16 -2.46 22.26
C ALA A 489 -18.34 -2.13 20.78
N ASP A 490 -17.82 -2.96 19.86
CA ASP A 490 -18.02 -2.80 18.42
C ASP A 490 -19.50 -2.89 18.03
N ALA A 491 -20.25 -3.84 18.61
CA ALA A 491 -21.69 -3.97 18.36
C ALA A 491 -22.47 -2.73 18.83
N PHE A 492 -22.21 -2.23 20.03
CA PHE A 492 -22.81 -0.98 20.51
C PHE A 492 -22.43 0.21 19.64
N ALA A 493 -21.18 0.30 19.23
CA ALA A 493 -20.71 1.38 18.35
C ALA A 493 -21.42 1.34 16.98
N MET A 494 -21.64 0.14 16.42
CA MET A 494 -22.39 -0.03 15.18
C MET A 494 -23.86 0.33 15.36
N TYR A 495 -24.48 -0.03 16.48
CA TYR A 495 -25.82 0.40 16.82
C TYR A 495 -25.93 1.93 16.86
N GLN A 496 -24.97 2.63 17.52
CA GLN A 496 -24.97 4.09 17.55
C GLN A 496 -24.83 4.68 16.13
N LEU A 497 -23.98 4.11 15.28
CA LEU A 497 -23.83 4.54 13.89
C LEU A 497 -25.15 4.42 13.13
N LEU A 498 -25.86 3.29 13.25
CA LEU A 498 -27.15 3.07 12.63
C LEU A 498 -28.18 4.11 13.10
N ARG A 499 -28.25 4.35 14.41
CA ARG A 499 -29.14 5.36 15.01
C ARG A 499 -28.85 6.77 14.47
N GLN A 500 -27.58 7.16 14.37
CA GLN A 500 -27.16 8.44 13.81
C GLN A 500 -27.55 8.59 12.33
N HIS A 501 -27.60 7.47 11.60
CA HIS A 501 -27.97 7.42 10.19
C HIS A 501 -29.45 7.05 9.94
N GLY A 502 -30.34 7.34 10.91
CA GLY A 502 -31.76 7.37 10.71
C GLY A 502 -32.49 6.04 10.87
N TYR A 503 -31.84 5.01 11.34
CA TYR A 503 -32.55 3.81 11.79
C TYR A 503 -33.25 4.10 13.12
N ASP A 504 -34.51 3.73 13.26
CA ASP A 504 -35.17 3.67 14.55
C ASP A 504 -34.95 2.29 15.22
N ASP A 505 -35.32 2.17 16.50
CA ASP A 505 -35.11 0.92 17.25
C ASP A 505 -35.91 -0.25 16.69
N ASP A 506 -37.09 0.00 16.14
CA ASP A 506 -37.93 -1.04 15.58
C ASP A 506 -37.32 -1.70 14.32
N HIS A 507 -36.37 -1.02 13.69
CA HIS A 507 -35.67 -1.50 12.49
C HIS A 507 -34.24 -1.99 12.75
N ILE A 508 -33.79 -2.02 14.00
CA ILE A 508 -32.52 -2.62 14.41
C ILE A 508 -32.81 -3.82 15.32
N VAL A 509 -32.19 -4.95 15.07
CA VAL A 509 -32.13 -6.07 16.00
C VAL A 509 -30.72 -6.16 16.58
N LEU A 510 -30.60 -5.76 17.85
CA LEU A 510 -29.31 -5.77 18.56
C LEU A 510 -29.21 -7.00 19.47
N ILE A 511 -28.24 -7.87 19.17
CA ILE A 511 -27.99 -9.13 19.88
C ILE A 511 -26.62 -9.02 20.55
N VAL A 512 -26.60 -8.77 21.85
CA VAL A 512 -25.38 -8.71 22.68
C VAL A 512 -25.68 -9.24 24.07
N GLU A 513 -24.70 -9.70 24.81
CA GLU A 513 -24.90 -10.17 26.19
C GLU A 513 -25.17 -9.01 27.17
N ASP A 514 -24.68 -7.82 26.90
CA ASP A 514 -24.84 -6.60 27.70
C ASP A 514 -24.43 -6.71 29.18
N ASN A 515 -23.50 -7.59 29.47
CA ASN A 515 -23.05 -7.86 30.85
C ASN A 515 -21.80 -7.07 31.27
N LEU A 516 -21.05 -6.50 30.29
CA LEU A 516 -19.74 -5.92 30.55
C LEU A 516 -19.80 -4.49 31.09
N ALA A 517 -20.86 -3.74 30.82
CA ALA A 517 -21.03 -2.39 31.35
C ALA A 517 -21.07 -2.37 32.89
N ASN A 518 -21.65 -3.41 33.51
CA ASN A 518 -21.76 -3.55 34.94
C ASN A 518 -20.87 -4.65 35.54
N ASP A 519 -19.91 -5.16 34.77
CA ASP A 519 -18.90 -6.11 35.26
C ASP A 519 -18.06 -5.47 36.38
N SER A 520 -17.72 -6.24 37.42
CA SER A 520 -16.97 -5.76 38.56
C SER A 520 -15.56 -5.25 38.21
N ARG A 521 -15.02 -5.63 37.06
CA ARG A 521 -13.73 -5.17 36.52
C ARG A 521 -13.86 -3.85 35.78
N ASN A 522 -15.07 -3.41 35.45
CA ASN A 522 -15.29 -2.16 34.74
C ASN A 522 -15.15 -0.98 35.71
N VAL A 523 -14.04 -0.25 35.62
CA VAL A 523 -13.77 0.93 36.46
C VAL A 523 -14.63 2.15 36.08
N PHE A 524 -15.44 2.04 35.01
CA PHE A 524 -16.45 3.00 34.55
C PHE A 524 -17.85 2.36 34.53
N PRO A 525 -18.45 2.09 35.69
CA PRO A 525 -19.69 1.33 35.77
C PRO A 525 -20.82 1.90 34.88
N GLY A 526 -21.44 1.05 34.10
CA GLY A 526 -22.54 1.40 33.21
C GLY A 526 -22.10 1.93 31.83
N GLN A 527 -20.81 2.08 31.56
CA GLN A 527 -20.29 2.64 30.33
C GLN A 527 -19.46 1.63 29.55
N ILE A 528 -19.50 1.74 28.21
CA ILE A 528 -18.70 0.95 27.27
C ILE A 528 -18.06 1.91 26.26
N PHE A 529 -16.78 1.69 25.96
CA PHE A 529 -15.97 2.55 25.10
C PHE A 529 -15.31 1.75 23.98
N VAL A 530 -15.17 2.31 22.79
CA VAL A 530 -14.37 1.76 21.68
C VAL A 530 -12.98 2.40 21.61
N GLU A 531 -12.81 3.57 22.20
CA GLU A 531 -11.54 4.27 22.27
C GLU A 531 -11.51 5.20 23.48
N ARG A 532 -10.38 5.22 24.20
CA ARG A 532 -10.19 6.11 25.34
C ARG A 532 -8.82 6.78 25.30
N SER A 533 -8.78 8.02 25.74
CA SER A 533 -7.55 8.78 25.93
C SER A 533 -7.68 9.76 27.09
N SER A 534 -6.60 9.93 27.82
CA SER A 534 -6.42 11.02 28.79
C SER A 534 -5.68 12.23 28.20
N ASP A 535 -5.24 12.15 26.94
CA ASP A 535 -4.57 13.26 26.24
C ASP A 535 -5.59 14.37 25.93
N PRO A 536 -5.41 15.60 26.42
CA PRO A 536 -6.28 16.73 26.13
C PRO A 536 -6.42 17.03 24.62
N ALA A 537 -5.42 16.69 23.81
CA ALA A 537 -5.49 16.87 22.36
C ALA A 537 -6.43 15.86 21.69
N ALA A 538 -6.47 14.63 22.20
CA ALA A 538 -7.32 13.56 21.68
C ALA A 538 -8.80 13.70 22.13
N VAL A 539 -9.10 14.37 23.23
CA VAL A 539 -10.47 14.54 23.77
C VAL A 539 -11.38 15.37 22.84
N ASN A 540 -10.81 16.09 21.89
CA ASN A 540 -11.59 16.82 20.87
C ASN A 540 -12.15 15.91 19.78
N ASP A 541 -11.71 14.66 19.68
CA ASP A 541 -12.27 13.66 18.79
C ASP A 541 -13.54 13.08 19.43
N GLN A 542 -14.67 13.16 18.74
CA GLN A 542 -15.97 12.74 19.24
C GLN A 542 -16.05 11.24 19.59
N PHE A 543 -15.20 10.41 19.01
CA PHE A 543 -15.15 8.95 19.26
C PHE A 543 -14.34 8.60 20.51
N VAL A 544 -13.45 9.50 20.94
CA VAL A 544 -12.62 9.28 22.12
C VAL A 544 -13.44 9.53 23.38
N ASN A 545 -13.46 8.57 24.29
CA ASN A 545 -14.23 8.56 25.52
C ASN A 545 -15.76 8.62 25.33
N GLU A 546 -16.26 8.25 24.14
CA GLU A 546 -17.69 8.11 23.91
C GLU A 546 -18.23 6.84 24.59
N ASP A 547 -19.30 6.99 25.37
CA ASP A 547 -20.04 5.85 25.91
C ASP A 547 -21.01 5.29 24.86
N VAL A 548 -20.55 4.27 24.13
CA VAL A 548 -21.31 3.65 23.03
C VAL A 548 -22.50 2.79 23.51
N ARG A 549 -22.52 2.40 24.82
CA ARG A 549 -23.65 1.68 25.43
C ARG A 549 -24.85 2.58 25.71
N LYS A 550 -24.60 3.88 25.85
CA LYS A 550 -25.61 4.85 26.29
C LYS A 550 -26.82 4.90 25.36
N GLY A 551 -27.99 4.59 25.89
CA GLY A 551 -29.24 4.62 25.15
C GLY A 551 -29.44 3.49 24.14
N ALA A 552 -28.54 2.51 24.07
CA ALA A 552 -28.74 1.34 23.23
C ALA A 552 -29.88 0.44 23.79
N VAL A 553 -30.74 0.00 22.89
CA VAL A 553 -31.83 -0.95 23.17
C VAL A 553 -31.36 -2.33 22.73
N VAL A 554 -31.20 -3.23 23.68
CA VAL A 554 -30.80 -4.62 23.44
C VAL A 554 -32.06 -5.47 23.31
N ASP A 555 -32.24 -6.07 22.15
CA ASP A 555 -33.43 -6.91 21.86
C ASP A 555 -33.28 -8.30 22.45
N TYR A 556 -32.05 -8.85 22.37
CA TYR A 556 -31.77 -10.18 22.90
C TYR A 556 -30.42 -10.21 23.62
N HIS A 557 -30.38 -10.79 24.81
CA HIS A 557 -29.16 -11.27 25.40
C HIS A 557 -28.69 -12.51 24.61
N PHE A 558 -27.43 -12.52 24.24
CA PHE A 558 -26.89 -13.59 23.39
C PHE A 558 -27.11 -14.98 24.01
N SER A 559 -26.92 -15.10 25.31
CA SER A 559 -27.12 -16.36 26.06
C SER A 559 -28.58 -16.90 26.07
N ASP A 560 -29.54 -16.08 25.71
CA ASP A 560 -30.95 -16.48 25.60
C ASP A 560 -31.31 -17.09 24.22
N LEU A 561 -30.35 -17.02 23.27
CA LEU A 561 -30.58 -17.48 21.90
C LEU A 561 -29.94 -18.82 21.61
N GLU A 562 -30.66 -19.63 20.84
CA GLU A 562 -30.14 -20.83 20.21
C GLU A 562 -29.61 -20.53 18.81
N LEU A 563 -28.77 -21.41 18.29
CA LEU A 563 -28.08 -21.23 16.99
C LEU A 563 -29.05 -20.97 15.81
N ASP A 564 -30.24 -21.60 15.84
CA ASP A 564 -31.25 -21.47 14.78
C ASP A 564 -32.10 -20.18 14.89
N ASP A 565 -32.05 -19.49 16.03
CA ASP A 565 -32.86 -18.30 16.27
C ASP A 565 -32.46 -17.13 15.35
N LEU A 566 -31.16 -17.02 15.02
CA LEU A 566 -30.73 -15.98 14.10
C LEU A 566 -31.33 -16.15 12.70
N ALA A 567 -31.54 -17.39 12.26
CA ALA A 567 -32.27 -17.66 11.01
C ALA A 567 -33.70 -17.18 11.09
N ASP A 568 -34.41 -17.42 12.21
CA ASP A 568 -35.77 -16.93 12.43
C ASP A 568 -35.86 -15.41 12.46
N ILE A 569 -34.91 -14.76 13.17
CA ILE A 569 -34.79 -13.30 13.24
C ILE A 569 -34.57 -12.70 11.84
N MET A 570 -33.63 -13.22 11.07
CA MET A 570 -33.31 -12.68 9.74
C MET A 570 -34.38 -13.00 8.69
N THR A 571 -35.16 -14.03 8.87
CA THR A 571 -36.20 -14.41 7.92
C THR A 571 -37.60 -14.00 8.34
N GLY A 572 -37.74 -13.25 9.45
CA GLY A 572 -39.00 -12.65 9.88
C GLY A 572 -39.98 -13.64 10.55
N ARG A 573 -39.48 -14.71 11.14
CA ARG A 573 -40.28 -15.70 11.85
C ARG A 573 -40.37 -15.36 13.33
N SER A 574 -41.28 -14.43 13.66
CA SER A 574 -41.52 -14.04 15.06
C SER A 574 -42.23 -15.13 15.88
N SER A 575 -41.94 -15.15 17.18
CA SER A 575 -42.57 -16.02 18.16
C SER A 575 -42.66 -15.31 19.53
N ASN A 576 -43.27 -15.92 20.51
CA ASN A 576 -43.28 -15.36 21.87
C ASN A 576 -41.88 -15.26 22.48
N ARG A 577 -40.93 -16.10 22.04
CA ARG A 577 -39.54 -16.08 22.45
C ARG A 577 -38.72 -15.12 21.59
N LEU A 578 -39.08 -14.93 20.32
CA LEU A 578 -38.43 -14.05 19.38
C LEU A 578 -39.42 -12.97 18.90
N PRO A 579 -39.80 -12.01 19.75
CA PRO A 579 -40.76 -10.98 19.40
C PRO A 579 -40.23 -9.96 18.38
N GLN A 580 -38.92 -9.66 18.40
CA GLN A 580 -38.30 -8.70 17.52
C GLN A 580 -37.55 -9.43 16.40
N VAL A 581 -38.02 -9.30 15.17
CA VAL A 581 -37.42 -9.87 13.96
C VAL A 581 -37.49 -8.85 12.83
N ILE A 582 -36.62 -8.98 11.82
CA ILE A 582 -36.77 -8.12 10.66
C ILE A 582 -37.92 -8.54 9.77
N HIS A 583 -38.57 -7.57 9.11
CA HIS A 583 -39.71 -7.82 8.20
C HIS A 583 -39.41 -7.26 6.80
N PRO A 584 -38.36 -7.72 6.12
CA PRO A 584 -37.95 -7.14 4.88
C PRO A 584 -38.86 -7.52 3.73
N THR A 585 -38.94 -6.62 2.75
CA THR A 585 -39.68 -6.77 1.49
C THR A 585 -38.68 -6.67 0.31
N VAL A 586 -39.15 -6.87 -0.90
CA VAL A 586 -38.32 -6.68 -2.11
C VAL A 586 -37.74 -5.25 -2.27
N SER A 587 -38.26 -4.28 -1.51
CA SER A 587 -37.81 -2.87 -1.49
C SER A 587 -37.02 -2.51 -0.23
N SER A 588 -36.63 -3.48 0.59
CA SER A 588 -35.90 -3.26 1.84
C SER A 588 -34.41 -3.49 1.65
N ASP A 589 -33.59 -2.59 2.19
CA ASP A 589 -32.15 -2.83 2.34
C ASP A 589 -31.87 -3.45 3.71
N ILE A 590 -30.96 -4.44 3.76
CA ILE A 590 -30.57 -5.13 4.98
C ILE A 590 -29.08 -4.91 5.23
N PHE A 591 -28.74 -4.36 6.40
CA PHE A 591 -27.39 -4.25 6.88
C PHE A 591 -27.15 -5.27 8.00
N PHE A 592 -26.11 -6.09 7.86
CA PHE A 592 -25.75 -7.09 8.84
C PHE A 592 -24.33 -6.84 9.36
N PHE A 593 -24.18 -6.77 10.69
CA PHE A 593 -22.88 -6.64 11.32
C PHE A 593 -22.66 -7.73 12.36
N TRP A 594 -21.45 -8.29 12.37
CA TRP A 594 -21.04 -9.29 13.35
C TRP A 594 -19.65 -8.95 13.89
N SER A 595 -19.47 -8.91 15.23
CA SER A 595 -18.18 -8.82 15.88
C SER A 595 -18.03 -9.92 16.93
N GLY A 596 -17.04 -10.82 16.70
CA GLY A 596 -16.83 -12.00 17.54
C GLY A 596 -15.56 -12.77 17.21
N HIS A 597 -15.48 -13.98 17.74
CA HIS A 597 -14.44 -14.93 17.36
C HIS A 597 -14.77 -15.65 16.05
N GLY A 598 -13.75 -16.23 15.42
CA GLY A 598 -13.88 -17.08 14.25
C GLY A 598 -12.82 -18.19 14.28
N GLY A 599 -13.16 -19.33 13.71
CA GLY A 599 -12.29 -20.48 13.59
C GLY A 599 -11.98 -20.84 12.15
N SER A 600 -10.88 -21.56 11.94
CA SER A 600 -10.29 -21.84 10.64
C SER A 600 -11.11 -22.78 9.74
N GLU A 601 -12.12 -23.44 10.27
CA GLU A 601 -12.89 -24.42 9.49
C GLU A 601 -14.12 -23.82 8.81
N GLU A 602 -14.86 -22.94 9.53
CA GLU A 602 -16.15 -22.43 9.05
C GLU A 602 -16.39 -20.95 9.31
N GLY A 603 -15.43 -20.21 9.87
CA GLY A 603 -15.53 -18.78 10.13
C GLY A 603 -16.14 -18.42 11.48
N PRO A 604 -17.18 -17.57 11.56
CA PRO A 604 -17.70 -17.05 12.83
C PRO A 604 -18.14 -18.11 13.83
N LEU A 605 -17.67 -17.98 15.07
CA LEU A 605 -18.03 -18.85 16.19
C LEU A 605 -19.32 -18.35 16.86
N TRP A 606 -20.16 -19.29 17.31
CA TRP A 606 -21.35 -19.01 18.11
C TRP A 606 -20.99 -19.01 19.61
N GLY A 607 -20.28 -17.95 20.05
CA GLY A 607 -19.84 -17.82 21.44
C GLY A 607 -18.45 -17.17 21.60
N ASN A 608 -17.79 -17.51 22.69
CA ASN A 608 -16.43 -17.07 23.00
C ASN A 608 -15.38 -17.90 22.22
N GLU A 609 -14.11 -17.65 22.51
CA GLU A 609 -12.96 -18.32 21.91
C GLU A 609 -12.91 -19.84 22.11
N ASP A 610 -13.60 -20.35 23.10
CA ASP A 610 -13.71 -21.78 23.47
C ASP A 610 -15.00 -22.44 22.97
N ALA A 611 -15.82 -21.71 22.18
CA ALA A 611 -17.06 -22.27 21.63
C ALA A 611 -16.72 -23.40 20.62
N GLU A 612 -17.47 -24.50 20.73
CA GLU A 612 -17.40 -25.62 19.80
C GLU A 612 -18.29 -25.44 18.57
N ASP A 613 -19.31 -24.59 18.68
CA ASP A 613 -20.30 -24.35 17.64
C ASP A 613 -19.90 -23.17 16.75
N TYR A 614 -20.04 -23.39 15.44
CA TYR A 614 -19.89 -22.35 14.40
C TYR A 614 -21.26 -21.88 13.94
N PHE A 615 -21.39 -20.57 13.71
CA PHE A 615 -22.40 -20.07 12.80
C PHE A 615 -21.84 -20.17 11.37
N GLY A 616 -21.72 -21.41 10.90
CA GLY A 616 -20.94 -21.75 9.74
C GLY A 616 -21.49 -21.25 8.40
N LYS A 617 -20.68 -21.39 7.37
CA LYS A 617 -20.92 -20.95 5.99
C LYS A 617 -22.23 -21.48 5.39
N ASP A 618 -22.65 -22.71 5.71
CA ASP A 618 -23.89 -23.26 5.18
C ASP A 618 -25.14 -22.63 5.82
N ARG A 619 -25.07 -22.27 7.10
CA ARG A 619 -26.18 -21.59 7.78
C ARG A 619 -26.46 -20.21 7.17
N ILE A 620 -25.45 -19.38 7.04
CA ILE A 620 -25.62 -18.03 6.47
C ILE A 620 -26.04 -18.12 5.00
N ARG A 621 -25.49 -19.06 4.23
CA ARG A 621 -25.90 -19.29 2.84
C ARG A 621 -27.39 -19.67 2.75
N ASN A 622 -27.86 -20.54 3.63
CA ASN A 622 -29.28 -20.98 3.63
C ASN A 622 -30.21 -19.84 4.00
N ILE A 623 -29.87 -18.99 4.97
CA ILE A 623 -30.63 -17.78 5.32
C ILE A 623 -30.77 -16.88 4.12
N VAL A 624 -29.65 -16.55 3.46
CA VAL A 624 -29.65 -15.65 2.30
C VAL A 624 -30.45 -16.27 1.14
N LYS A 625 -30.28 -17.56 0.86
CA LYS A 625 -31.07 -18.27 -0.17
C LYS A 625 -32.57 -18.23 0.12
N GLU A 626 -32.97 -18.34 1.37
CA GLU A 626 -34.39 -18.21 1.74
C GLU A 626 -34.92 -16.80 1.47
N LEU A 627 -34.09 -15.75 1.74
CA LEU A 627 -34.45 -14.37 1.44
C LEU A 627 -34.43 -14.05 -0.06
N VAL A 628 -33.55 -14.70 -0.85
CA VAL A 628 -33.55 -14.63 -2.32
C VAL A 628 -34.86 -15.18 -2.89
N GLY A 629 -35.37 -16.23 -2.29
CA GLY A 629 -36.60 -16.93 -2.78
C GLY A 629 -36.33 -17.72 -4.06
N THR A 630 -37.41 -18.21 -4.69
CA THR A 630 -37.34 -19.01 -5.92
C THR A 630 -37.49 -18.18 -7.19
N ASP A 631 -38.00 -16.96 -7.06
CA ASP A 631 -38.22 -16.01 -8.15
C ASP A 631 -38.23 -14.56 -7.63
N ALA A 632 -38.31 -13.59 -8.51
CA ALA A 632 -38.33 -12.18 -8.17
C ALA A 632 -39.53 -11.76 -7.28
N ALA A 633 -40.61 -12.47 -7.32
CA ALA A 633 -41.79 -12.15 -6.52
C ALA A 633 -41.70 -12.67 -5.08
N SER A 634 -40.90 -13.72 -4.87
CA SER A 634 -40.63 -14.31 -3.57
C SER A 634 -39.42 -13.71 -2.85
N ARG A 635 -38.68 -12.86 -3.52
CA ARG A 635 -37.50 -12.17 -2.97
C ARG A 635 -37.91 -11.20 -1.86
N ARG A 636 -37.18 -11.24 -0.73
CA ARG A 636 -37.48 -10.46 0.48
C ARG A 636 -36.38 -9.47 0.85
N TYR A 637 -35.65 -8.93 -0.09
CA TYR A 637 -34.72 -7.79 0.09
C TYR A 637 -34.49 -7.10 -1.26
N ARG A 638 -34.10 -5.84 -1.21
CA ARG A 638 -33.58 -5.08 -2.34
C ARG A 638 -32.07 -5.31 -2.48
N ARG A 639 -31.32 -4.98 -1.44
CA ARG A 639 -29.86 -5.19 -1.30
C ARG A 639 -29.52 -5.67 0.11
N MET A 640 -28.43 -6.41 0.23
CA MET A 640 -27.87 -6.80 1.52
C MET A 640 -26.39 -6.46 1.58
N MET A 641 -25.95 -5.95 2.74
CA MET A 641 -24.55 -5.72 3.04
C MET A 641 -24.19 -6.40 4.35
N PHE A 642 -23.12 -7.20 4.31
CA PHE A 642 -22.54 -7.86 5.46
C PHE A 642 -21.20 -7.19 5.80
N ALA A 643 -21.00 -6.80 7.05
CA ALA A 643 -19.72 -6.32 7.59
C ALA A 643 -19.34 -7.26 8.77
N ILE A 644 -18.27 -8.06 8.57
CA ILE A 644 -17.96 -9.19 9.45
C ILE A 644 -16.57 -9.00 10.08
N GLU A 645 -16.57 -8.78 11.39
CA GLU A 645 -15.38 -8.61 12.22
C GLU A 645 -15.11 -9.90 13.02
N THR A 646 -14.49 -10.88 12.36
CA THR A 646 -14.00 -12.10 13.04
C THR A 646 -12.72 -12.61 12.38
N CYS A 647 -11.98 -13.45 13.09
CA CYS A 647 -10.97 -14.28 12.45
C CYS A 647 -11.64 -15.16 11.38
N PHE A 648 -10.91 -15.46 10.29
CA PHE A 648 -11.36 -16.33 9.19
C PHE A 648 -12.72 -15.94 8.58
N SER A 649 -13.08 -14.67 8.67
CA SER A 649 -14.39 -14.15 8.23
C SER A 649 -14.65 -14.32 6.72
N GLY A 650 -13.59 -14.50 5.92
CA GLY A 650 -13.68 -14.80 4.49
C GLY A 650 -14.54 -16.03 4.15
N HIS A 651 -14.68 -17.00 5.06
CA HIS A 651 -15.57 -18.14 4.86
C HIS A 651 -17.02 -17.75 4.59
N TRP A 652 -17.53 -16.66 5.19
CA TRP A 652 -18.85 -16.14 4.88
C TRP A 652 -18.85 -15.40 3.53
N GLY A 653 -17.76 -14.73 3.19
CA GLY A 653 -17.58 -14.13 1.88
C GLY A 653 -17.74 -15.16 0.76
N ASP A 654 -17.01 -16.27 0.85
CA ASP A 654 -17.10 -17.39 -0.09
C ASP A 654 -18.50 -18.02 -0.12
N ALA A 655 -19.10 -18.18 1.05
CA ALA A 655 -20.42 -18.78 1.15
C ALA A 655 -21.51 -17.99 0.43
N LEU A 656 -21.35 -16.68 0.32
CA LEU A 656 -22.34 -15.76 -0.27
C LEU A 656 -21.99 -15.34 -1.71
N MET A 657 -20.95 -15.91 -2.31
CA MET A 657 -20.67 -15.70 -3.74
C MET A 657 -21.83 -16.14 -4.62
N GLY A 658 -22.13 -15.36 -5.65
CA GLY A 658 -23.20 -15.61 -6.61
C GLY A 658 -24.61 -15.28 -6.09
N GLN A 659 -24.76 -14.72 -4.89
CA GLN A 659 -26.06 -14.27 -4.40
C GLN A 659 -26.40 -12.87 -4.95
N PRO A 660 -27.57 -12.66 -5.58
CA PRO A 660 -27.91 -11.40 -6.25
C PRO A 660 -28.01 -10.24 -5.25
N ASP A 661 -27.39 -9.11 -5.57
CA ASP A 661 -27.42 -7.85 -4.79
C ASP A 661 -26.97 -7.99 -3.32
N VAL A 662 -26.06 -8.93 -3.05
CA VAL A 662 -25.42 -9.14 -1.75
C VAL A 662 -23.96 -8.71 -1.84
N LEU A 663 -23.48 -7.91 -0.88
CA LEU A 663 -22.09 -7.53 -0.72
C LEU A 663 -21.57 -7.96 0.64
N VAL A 664 -20.33 -8.47 0.69
CA VAL A 664 -19.68 -8.87 1.95
C VAL A 664 -18.35 -8.18 2.11
N LEU A 665 -18.17 -7.50 3.23
CA LEU A 665 -16.90 -6.93 3.70
C LEU A 665 -16.47 -7.71 4.95
N THR A 666 -15.22 -8.19 4.96
CA THR A 666 -14.68 -8.99 6.06
C THR A 666 -13.39 -8.40 6.60
N ALA A 667 -13.17 -8.50 7.92
CA ALA A 667 -11.95 -8.01 8.58
C ALA A 667 -10.72 -8.86 8.27
N ALA A 668 -10.92 -10.10 7.83
CA ALA A 668 -9.87 -11.06 7.50
C ALA A 668 -10.32 -11.97 6.36
N ASN A 669 -9.39 -12.56 5.64
CA ASN A 669 -9.72 -13.63 4.69
C ASN A 669 -10.00 -14.96 5.42
N GLU A 670 -10.25 -16.03 4.69
CA GLU A 670 -10.59 -17.36 5.21
C GLU A 670 -9.39 -18.13 5.84
N HIS A 671 -8.18 -17.55 5.77
CA HIS A 671 -6.95 -18.22 6.23
C HIS A 671 -6.24 -17.48 7.38
N GLU A 672 -6.78 -16.39 7.88
CA GLU A 672 -6.10 -15.57 8.87
C GLU A 672 -6.99 -15.08 10.00
N SER A 673 -6.33 -14.62 11.07
CA SER A 673 -7.00 -14.00 12.22
C SER A 673 -7.10 -12.49 12.07
N SER A 674 -8.27 -11.92 12.35
CA SER A 674 -8.44 -10.48 12.55
C SER A 674 -7.73 -10.01 13.84
N LYS A 675 -7.57 -8.69 14.03
CA LYS A 675 -6.77 -8.13 15.12
C LYS A 675 -7.54 -7.15 15.97
N ALA A 676 -7.39 -7.34 17.29
CA ALA A 676 -7.84 -6.38 18.28
C ALA A 676 -7.03 -5.08 18.24
N ASP A 677 -7.65 -3.97 18.61
CA ASP A 677 -7.06 -2.64 18.62
C ASP A 677 -7.48 -1.84 19.86
N ALA A 678 -6.87 -0.66 20.07
CA ALA A 678 -7.21 0.27 21.14
C ALA A 678 -7.13 -0.35 22.56
N HIS A 679 -5.99 -0.94 22.93
CA HIS A 679 -5.76 -1.47 24.29
C HIS A 679 -5.81 -0.35 25.34
N ASP A 680 -6.70 -0.49 26.32
CA ASP A 680 -6.81 0.43 27.47
C ASP A 680 -6.13 -0.15 28.72
N ARG A 681 -5.30 0.65 29.37
CA ARG A 681 -4.54 0.21 30.54
C ARG A 681 -5.36 0.18 31.83
N GLU A 682 -6.38 1.01 31.94
CA GLU A 682 -7.23 1.09 33.13
C GLU A 682 -8.23 -0.06 33.17
N LEU A 683 -8.79 -0.39 31.99
CA LEU A 683 -9.70 -1.52 31.83
C LEU A 683 -8.96 -2.86 31.65
N GLY A 684 -7.68 -2.82 31.24
CA GLY A 684 -6.84 -4.01 31.04
C GLY A 684 -7.24 -4.88 29.84
N VAL A 685 -8.01 -4.34 28.89
CA VAL A 685 -8.54 -5.04 27.73
C VAL A 685 -8.41 -4.21 26.45
N TYR A 686 -8.56 -4.85 25.30
CA TYR A 686 -8.78 -4.17 24.03
C TYR A 686 -10.22 -3.67 23.95
N LEU A 687 -10.40 -2.43 23.49
CA LEU A 687 -11.70 -1.76 23.46
C LEU A 687 -12.46 -1.98 22.15
N SER A 688 -11.76 -2.26 21.05
CA SER A 688 -12.32 -2.36 19.72
C SER A 688 -11.48 -3.28 18.83
N ASN A 689 -11.95 -3.54 17.62
CA ASN A 689 -11.18 -4.12 16.52
C ASN A 689 -10.94 -3.07 15.43
N ALA A 690 -9.81 -3.19 14.74
CA ALA A 690 -9.37 -2.16 13.79
C ALA A 690 -10.35 -1.97 12.61
N PHE A 691 -10.91 -3.05 12.06
CA PHE A 691 -11.90 -2.99 10.99
C PHE A 691 -13.19 -2.27 11.43
N ALA A 692 -13.80 -2.70 12.53
CA ALA A 692 -15.04 -2.12 13.04
C ALA A 692 -14.90 -0.62 13.37
N ARG A 693 -13.79 -0.25 14.05
CA ARG A 693 -13.48 1.13 14.39
C ARG A 693 -13.27 2.00 13.14
N THR A 694 -12.52 1.52 12.16
CA THR A 694 -12.28 2.24 10.92
C THR A 694 -13.57 2.39 10.12
N PHE A 695 -14.37 1.32 10.00
CA PHE A 695 -15.67 1.36 9.31
C PHE A 695 -16.55 2.50 9.85
N ARG A 696 -16.73 2.54 11.17
CA ARG A 696 -17.49 3.59 11.82
C ARG A 696 -16.97 4.99 11.53
N ARG A 697 -15.65 5.22 11.70
CA ARG A 697 -15.02 6.53 11.47
C ARG A 697 -15.14 7.02 10.03
N GLN A 698 -15.02 6.12 9.06
CA GLN A 698 -15.15 6.48 7.64
C GLN A 698 -16.57 6.89 7.29
N ILE A 699 -17.56 6.16 7.77
CA ILE A 699 -18.98 6.46 7.51
C ILE A 699 -19.40 7.77 8.19
N ASP A 700 -19.02 7.96 9.44
CA ASP A 700 -19.36 9.18 10.20
C ASP A 700 -18.70 10.44 9.58
N ALA A 701 -17.49 10.31 9.06
CA ALA A 701 -16.81 11.39 8.34
C ALA A 701 -17.48 11.72 7.01
N ASN A 702 -17.90 10.70 6.25
CA ASN A 702 -18.56 10.85 4.96
C ASN A 702 -19.34 9.60 4.54
N ASN A 703 -20.65 9.57 4.76
CA ASN A 703 -21.50 8.46 4.32
C ASN A 703 -21.78 8.45 2.79
N GLU A 704 -21.45 9.53 2.08
CA GLU A 704 -21.50 9.56 0.61
C GLU A 704 -20.27 8.89 -0.03
N VAL A 705 -19.38 8.30 0.77
CA VAL A 705 -18.24 7.53 0.28
C VAL A 705 -18.72 6.35 -0.58
N CYS A 706 -18.10 6.13 -1.73
CA CYS A 706 -18.40 4.93 -2.49
C CYS A 706 -17.83 3.69 -1.79
N ILE A 707 -18.42 2.54 -2.05
CA ILE A 707 -18.04 1.27 -1.40
C ILE A 707 -16.57 0.96 -1.63
N LYS A 708 -16.05 1.24 -2.82
CA LYS A 708 -14.65 1.07 -3.17
C LYS A 708 -13.72 1.92 -2.29
N ASP A 709 -14.03 3.18 -2.09
CA ASP A 709 -13.19 4.08 -1.28
C ASP A 709 -13.26 3.72 0.21
N LEU A 710 -14.41 3.26 0.70
CA LEU A 710 -14.53 2.67 2.03
C LEU A 710 -13.66 1.43 2.17
N TYR A 711 -13.74 0.50 1.21
CA TYR A 711 -12.93 -0.71 1.21
C TYR A 711 -11.43 -0.38 1.23
N ASP A 712 -10.98 0.59 0.42
CA ASP A 712 -9.58 1.04 0.42
C ASP A 712 -9.14 1.59 1.77
N ALA A 713 -9.98 2.38 2.42
CA ALA A 713 -9.69 2.92 3.75
C ALA A 713 -9.58 1.79 4.78
N LEU A 714 -10.50 0.83 4.75
CA LEU A 714 -10.49 -0.35 5.63
C LEU A 714 -9.23 -1.19 5.41
N PHE A 715 -8.90 -1.49 4.15
CA PHE A 715 -7.72 -2.27 3.78
C PHE A 715 -6.42 -1.61 4.27
N LYS A 716 -6.31 -0.28 4.11
CA LYS A 716 -5.11 0.50 4.51
C LYS A 716 -4.92 0.61 6.01
N THR A 717 -6.02 0.70 6.76
CA THR A 717 -5.96 1.01 8.20
C THR A 717 -6.04 -0.20 9.10
N THR A 718 -6.61 -1.31 8.63
CA THR A 718 -6.67 -2.56 9.39
C THR A 718 -5.30 -3.23 9.37
N LYS A 719 -4.60 -3.17 10.51
CA LYS A 719 -3.24 -3.72 10.64
C LYS A 719 -3.27 -5.17 11.10
N GLY A 720 -2.53 -6.03 10.39
CA GLY A 720 -2.27 -7.42 10.78
C GLY A 720 -3.32 -8.44 10.31
N SER A 721 -4.31 -8.00 9.51
CA SER A 721 -5.20 -8.85 8.72
C SER A 721 -5.56 -8.14 7.41
N HIS A 722 -6.10 -8.90 6.45
CA HIS A 722 -6.44 -8.40 5.12
C HIS A 722 -7.95 -8.30 4.97
N VAL A 723 -8.44 -7.07 5.07
CA VAL A 723 -9.84 -6.78 4.75
C VAL A 723 -10.13 -7.24 3.34
N SER A 724 -11.19 -8.01 3.18
CA SER A 724 -11.58 -8.56 1.89
C SER A 724 -13.02 -8.17 1.53
N ILE A 725 -13.28 -8.11 0.22
CA ILE A 725 -14.59 -7.79 -0.34
C ILE A 725 -15.01 -8.91 -1.28
N TYR A 726 -16.27 -9.37 -1.16
CA TYR A 726 -16.78 -10.51 -1.90
C TYR A 726 -18.09 -10.16 -2.61
N ASN A 727 -18.33 -10.86 -3.71
CA ASN A 727 -19.58 -10.85 -4.47
C ASN A 727 -19.89 -9.51 -5.19
N GLN A 728 -18.87 -8.69 -5.46
CA GLN A 728 -19.04 -7.37 -6.08
C GLN A 728 -19.77 -7.47 -7.43
N LYS A 729 -19.45 -8.50 -8.23
CA LYS A 729 -20.05 -8.69 -9.56
C LYS A 729 -21.57 -8.77 -9.53
N GLU A 730 -22.12 -9.47 -8.55
CA GLU A 730 -23.56 -9.66 -8.40
C GLU A 730 -24.25 -8.50 -7.64
N TYR A 731 -23.46 -7.64 -7.00
CA TYR A 731 -23.98 -6.50 -6.24
C TYR A 731 -24.21 -5.25 -7.10
N GLY A 732 -23.34 -4.99 -8.04
CA GLY A 732 -23.33 -3.80 -8.88
C GLY A 732 -22.01 -3.04 -8.81
N SER A 733 -21.97 -1.82 -9.36
CA SER A 733 -20.73 -1.03 -9.40
C SER A 733 -20.38 -0.44 -8.05
N VAL A 734 -19.46 -1.04 -7.31
CA VAL A 734 -18.95 -0.49 -6.03
C VAL A 734 -18.23 0.85 -6.18
N TYR A 735 -17.95 1.29 -7.40
CA TYR A 735 -17.38 2.61 -7.71
C TYR A 735 -18.43 3.72 -7.73
N SER A 736 -19.66 3.40 -8.06
CA SER A 736 -20.79 4.34 -8.09
C SER A 736 -21.72 4.20 -6.90
N GLU A 737 -21.84 2.98 -6.36
CA GLU A 737 -22.71 2.69 -5.22
C GLU A 737 -22.13 3.26 -3.92
N LYS A 738 -22.96 3.92 -3.15
CA LYS A 738 -22.56 4.67 -1.96
C LYS A 738 -23.06 4.05 -0.67
N MET A 739 -22.33 4.27 0.40
CA MET A 739 -22.74 3.82 1.72
C MET A 739 -24.01 4.53 2.22
N SER A 740 -24.32 5.72 1.71
CA SER A 740 -25.57 6.43 2.03
C SER A 740 -26.85 5.69 1.59
N GLU A 741 -26.75 4.67 0.76
CA GLU A 741 -27.88 3.78 0.47
C GLU A 741 -28.29 2.97 1.70
N PHE A 742 -27.31 2.43 2.43
CA PHE A 742 -27.56 1.70 3.68
C PHE A 742 -27.59 2.64 4.89
N LEU A 743 -26.76 3.65 4.92
CA LEU A 743 -26.56 4.58 6.03
C LEU A 743 -26.85 6.02 5.57
N PRO A 744 -28.13 6.39 5.35
CA PRO A 744 -28.51 7.72 4.92
C PRO A 744 -28.17 8.78 5.99
N ARG A 745 -28.20 10.06 5.61
CA ARG A 745 -27.99 11.18 6.55
C ARG A 745 -29.23 11.44 7.38
#